data_7c2cdc8446424ae2687ddef6ad76de91
#
_entry.id   7c2cdc8446424ae2687ddef6ad76de91
#
_cell.length_a   1.000
_cell.length_b   1.000
_cell.length_c   1.000
_cell.angle_alpha   90.00
_cell.angle_beta   90.00
_cell.angle_gamma   90.00
#
_symmetry.space_group_name_H-M   'P 1'
#
loop_
_entity.id
_entity.type
_entity.pdbx_description
1 polymer ?
#
loop_
_entity_poly.entity_id
_entity_poly.type
_entity_poly.pdbx_seq_one_letter_code
_entity_poly.pdbx_strand_id
1 'polypeptide(L)'
;MKVLIIGGVAAGTKTAAKLKREDQSADITVITRDQDISYAGCGLPYYVGGLIETRDELIVNTPQKYSGLTGVQVKTGTEAIAVHADRKEVTVRDVASGAEDILPYDKLVIAVGASPSRLPIEGSERAGVFSMRTPDDAEGIRAYVEQHGVRKAVVIGAGFIGLEAAENLQAKGVRVTVIDFADQILPNILDPEMAAYAKKHLLREGIRVITGTKAEAILGEGAVTGVKTSAGVLPCELLITAAGIRPNTDFLNGTGMEMFKGTILVDSTMKTSLGDIYAVGDCVMVTNRITGKPQWSPMGSSANMEGRTLAQILTGSARHYPGVLGTGVVKLPGLNVGRTGLTEAQAIAAGYDVVTALVPTDDKAHYYPDAAFFITKLIADRSSHRLLGVQVFGPGAVDKMVDIAVMALNMNAVLEDFENADFAYAPPFSTAIHPFVQAVYVLLNKINGSFVSMTPAEYAAGKAKGYQVVDVAPEPAIAGAFYVNLASVHGEIEGLAKDQKLLLVCSKGKRAYFLQNRLRHYGYTNTVVLEGATFFNDVKVEHMAGAVSKAEETRVKALGFLKDKRTPDKFNGRVITRNGKITADEAKAIAEASERYGSGEVTMTSRLTMEIQGVPFENIEPLREYLLQAGLETGGTGSKVRPVVSCKGTTCQYGLIDTFALSEEIHERFFHGYSSVKLPHKFKIAVGGCPNNCVKPDLNDLGVIGQRVPQIDPEKCRGCKVCQIENNCPIHAAKVIDGKITIDETACNHCGRCLGKCPFKAVENYTAGYRIYIGGRWGKRVAQGRYLDPVFTSKEEVLAIIEKAILLFREQGITGERFADTVARIGFEQVQEQLLANDLLARKEENIHAQKHLVGGATC
;
A
#
# COMPACT_ATOMS: atom_id res chain seq x y z
N MET A 1 -39.03 7.74 33.02
CA MET A 1 -37.69 7.17 33.29
C MET A 1 -36.65 8.19 32.84
N LYS A 2 -35.76 8.61 33.75
CA LYS A 2 -34.65 9.51 33.43
C LYS A 2 -33.41 8.70 33.09
N VAL A 3 -32.92 8.85 31.87
CA VAL A 3 -31.75 8.10 31.38
C VAL A 3 -30.62 9.05 31.03
N LEU A 4 -29.50 8.88 31.72
CA LEU A 4 -28.28 9.63 31.41
C LEU A 4 -27.32 8.73 30.62
N ILE A 5 -26.82 9.22 29.51
CA ILE A 5 -25.90 8.51 28.62
C ILE A 5 -24.58 9.30 28.53
N ILE A 6 -23.47 8.69 28.94
CA ILE A 6 -22.16 9.28 28.85
C ILE A 6 -21.46 8.80 27.55
N GLY A 7 -21.32 9.68 26.59
CA GLY A 7 -20.71 9.41 25.28
C GLY A 7 -21.66 9.60 24.11
N GLY A 8 -21.26 10.45 23.16
CA GLY A 8 -22.09 10.98 22.06
C GLY A 8 -21.76 10.46 20.67
N VAL A 9 -21.05 9.31 20.52
CA VAL A 9 -20.68 8.81 19.18
C VAL A 9 -21.55 7.58 18.80
N ALA A 10 -20.97 6.42 18.51
CA ALA A 10 -21.71 5.28 17.94
C ALA A 10 -22.72 4.65 18.91
N ALA A 11 -22.24 4.09 20.03
CA ALA A 11 -23.06 3.34 20.97
C ALA A 11 -24.09 4.22 21.71
N GLY A 12 -23.64 5.37 22.23
CA GLY A 12 -24.50 6.26 23.00
C GLY A 12 -25.63 6.88 22.19
N THR A 13 -25.35 7.41 21.01
CA THR A 13 -26.37 7.98 20.10
C THR A 13 -27.31 6.90 19.59
N LYS A 14 -26.84 5.67 19.31
CA LYS A 14 -27.69 4.56 18.91
C LYS A 14 -28.62 4.15 20.03
N THR A 15 -28.12 4.06 21.28
CA THR A 15 -28.92 3.74 22.45
C THR A 15 -29.99 4.80 22.66
N ALA A 16 -29.61 6.07 22.70
CA ALA A 16 -30.54 7.18 22.93
C ALA A 16 -31.67 7.24 21.90
N ALA A 17 -31.30 7.24 20.61
CA ALA A 17 -32.26 7.32 19.50
C ALA A 17 -33.19 6.11 19.44
N LYS A 18 -32.68 4.90 19.72
CA LYS A 18 -33.53 3.68 19.75
C LYS A 18 -34.44 3.67 20.96
N LEU A 19 -33.91 4.01 22.13
CA LEU A 19 -34.70 4.07 23.36
C LEU A 19 -35.85 5.08 23.24
N LYS A 20 -35.58 6.29 22.71
CA LYS A 20 -36.62 7.31 22.53
C LYS A 20 -37.71 6.86 21.54
N ARG A 21 -37.39 6.06 20.55
CA ARG A 21 -38.40 5.45 19.64
C ARG A 21 -39.24 4.37 20.30
N GLU A 22 -38.68 3.63 21.25
CA GLU A 22 -39.39 2.59 21.99
C GLU A 22 -40.24 3.19 23.14
N ASP A 23 -39.73 4.24 23.81
CA ASP A 23 -40.42 4.93 24.91
C ASP A 23 -40.30 6.47 24.69
N GLN A 24 -41.40 7.05 24.13
CA GLN A 24 -41.48 8.52 23.91
C GLN A 24 -41.53 9.31 25.23
N SER A 25 -41.92 8.66 26.35
CA SER A 25 -41.98 9.31 27.67
C SER A 25 -40.64 9.41 28.37
N ALA A 26 -39.64 8.64 27.94
CA ALA A 26 -38.30 8.66 28.52
C ALA A 26 -37.63 10.04 28.39
N ASP A 27 -37.12 10.56 29.51
CA ASP A 27 -36.29 11.74 29.56
C ASP A 27 -34.84 11.30 29.40
N ILE A 28 -34.28 11.57 28.20
CA ILE A 28 -32.95 11.09 27.81
C ILE A 28 -31.99 12.26 27.58
N THR A 29 -30.91 12.25 28.34
CA THR A 29 -29.83 13.20 28.17
C THR A 29 -28.54 12.47 27.78
N VAL A 30 -27.91 12.88 26.66
CA VAL A 30 -26.57 12.46 26.26
C VAL A 30 -25.58 13.57 26.62
N ILE A 31 -24.53 13.23 27.33
CA ILE A 31 -23.41 14.13 27.60
C ILE A 31 -22.15 13.64 26.89
N THR A 32 -21.33 14.56 26.39
CA THR A 32 -20.02 14.28 25.79
C THR A 32 -19.07 15.45 26.01
N ARG A 33 -17.79 15.15 26.23
CA ARG A 33 -16.76 16.18 26.40
C ARG A 33 -16.41 16.87 25.07
N ASP A 34 -16.59 16.17 23.94
CA ASP A 34 -16.26 16.69 22.62
C ASP A 34 -17.41 17.55 22.07
N GLN A 35 -17.12 18.41 21.10
CA GLN A 35 -18.12 19.27 20.46
C GLN A 35 -18.92 18.51 19.41
N ASP A 36 -18.30 17.55 18.74
CA ASP A 36 -18.93 16.71 17.73
C ASP A 36 -19.56 15.46 18.34
N ILE A 37 -20.72 15.09 17.81
CA ILE A 37 -21.40 13.82 18.09
C ILE A 37 -21.64 13.05 16.79
N SER A 38 -21.96 11.78 16.90
CA SER A 38 -22.44 10.98 15.73
C SER A 38 -21.57 11.14 14.49
N TYR A 39 -20.25 11.16 14.64
CA TYR A 39 -19.33 11.26 13.55
C TYR A 39 -18.82 9.88 13.06
N ALA A 40 -18.38 9.85 11.82
CA ALA A 40 -17.86 8.66 11.13
C ALA A 40 -16.39 8.41 11.49
N GLY A 41 -16.11 7.81 12.66
CA GLY A 41 -14.74 7.51 13.09
C GLY A 41 -13.95 6.63 12.11
N CYS A 42 -14.62 5.70 11.42
CA CYS A 42 -13.99 4.88 10.37
C CYS A 42 -13.78 5.66 9.04
N GLY A 43 -14.33 6.86 8.89
CA GLY A 43 -14.14 7.74 7.73
C GLY A 43 -12.86 8.58 7.78
N LEU A 44 -12.23 8.70 8.95
CA LEU A 44 -11.12 9.62 9.18
C LEU A 44 -9.92 9.38 8.24
N PRO A 45 -9.44 8.15 8.03
CA PRO A 45 -8.34 7.90 7.08
C PRO A 45 -8.70 8.33 5.65
N TYR A 46 -9.94 8.09 5.21
CA TYR A 46 -10.42 8.44 3.88
C TYR A 46 -10.56 9.96 3.67
N TYR A 47 -10.87 10.71 4.74
CA TYR A 47 -10.83 12.16 4.73
C TYR A 47 -9.39 12.68 4.60
N VAL A 48 -8.43 12.09 5.32
CA VAL A 48 -7.00 12.40 5.18
C VAL A 48 -6.54 12.14 3.74
N GLY A 49 -6.97 11.02 3.14
CA GLY A 49 -6.69 10.65 1.74
C GLY A 49 -7.39 11.53 0.70
N GLY A 50 -8.42 12.28 1.07
CA GLY A 50 -9.21 13.14 0.19
C GLY A 50 -10.32 12.42 -0.58
N LEU A 51 -10.64 11.17 -0.24
CA LEU A 51 -11.82 10.44 -0.77
C LEU A 51 -13.11 11.01 -0.18
N ILE A 52 -13.08 11.41 1.10
CA ILE A 52 -14.10 12.25 1.73
C ILE A 52 -13.57 13.68 1.62
N GLU A 53 -14.33 14.54 0.96
CA GLU A 53 -13.82 15.86 0.56
C GLU A 53 -13.86 16.89 1.69
N THR A 54 -14.96 16.91 2.46
CA THR A 54 -15.22 17.90 3.48
C THR A 54 -15.33 17.29 4.89
N ARG A 55 -14.97 18.08 5.92
CA ARG A 55 -15.11 17.70 7.33
C ARG A 55 -16.59 17.42 7.69
N ASP A 56 -17.50 18.18 7.11
CA ASP A 56 -18.94 18.04 7.39
C ASP A 56 -19.50 16.69 6.97
N GLU A 57 -18.92 16.04 5.96
CA GLU A 57 -19.31 14.68 5.54
C GLU A 57 -18.95 13.61 6.60
N LEU A 58 -18.00 13.89 7.48
CA LEU A 58 -17.70 13.03 8.63
C LEU A 58 -18.76 13.15 9.74
N ILE A 59 -19.50 14.26 9.80
CA ILE A 59 -20.49 14.52 10.83
C ILE A 59 -21.85 14.01 10.38
N VAL A 60 -22.23 12.81 10.82
CA VAL A 60 -23.53 12.20 10.45
C VAL A 60 -24.71 13.05 10.99
N ASN A 61 -24.59 13.50 12.23
CA ASN A 61 -25.57 14.42 12.83
C ASN A 61 -24.89 15.43 13.74
N THR A 62 -25.21 16.71 13.57
CA THR A 62 -24.87 17.73 14.56
C THR A 62 -25.75 17.56 15.83
N PRO A 63 -25.36 18.12 17.00
CA PRO A 63 -26.17 18.04 18.22
C PRO A 63 -27.60 18.53 18.02
N GLN A 64 -27.77 19.66 17.31
CA GLN A 64 -29.07 20.27 17.02
C GLN A 64 -29.93 19.39 16.11
N LYS A 65 -29.34 18.87 15.02
CA LYS A 65 -30.02 17.96 14.09
C LYS A 65 -30.44 16.67 14.79
N TYR A 66 -29.53 16.11 15.61
CA TYR A 66 -29.81 14.88 16.37
C TYR A 66 -30.95 15.10 17.37
N SER A 67 -30.91 16.17 18.17
CA SER A 67 -31.96 16.52 19.13
C SER A 67 -33.29 16.77 18.44
N GLY A 68 -33.30 17.52 17.33
CA GLY A 68 -34.52 17.78 16.54
C GLY A 68 -35.15 16.52 15.96
N LEU A 69 -34.34 15.55 15.50
CA LEU A 69 -34.82 14.29 14.92
C LEU A 69 -35.31 13.30 15.96
N THR A 70 -34.68 13.27 17.14
CA THR A 70 -34.90 12.20 18.13
C THR A 70 -35.69 12.64 19.36
N GLY A 71 -35.70 13.92 19.69
CA GLY A 71 -36.23 14.44 20.95
C GLY A 71 -35.34 14.15 22.17
N VAL A 72 -34.08 13.77 21.94
CA VAL A 72 -33.06 13.54 22.97
C VAL A 72 -32.31 14.82 23.27
N GLN A 73 -32.08 15.14 24.53
CA GLN A 73 -31.22 16.25 24.93
C GLN A 73 -29.76 15.89 24.75
N VAL A 74 -28.96 16.79 24.17
CA VAL A 74 -27.50 16.61 23.98
C VAL A 74 -26.76 17.78 24.62
N LYS A 75 -25.82 17.46 25.51
CA LYS A 75 -24.90 18.43 26.13
C LYS A 75 -23.47 18.10 25.69
N THR A 76 -22.91 18.89 24.77
CA THR A 76 -21.51 18.84 24.36
C THR A 76 -20.64 19.62 25.33
N GLY A 77 -19.32 19.46 25.27
CA GLY A 77 -18.38 20.14 26.19
C GLY A 77 -18.58 19.74 27.65
N THR A 78 -19.26 18.62 27.92
CA THR A 78 -19.62 18.15 29.26
C THR A 78 -18.96 16.82 29.56
N GLU A 79 -17.96 16.80 30.43
CA GLU A 79 -17.18 15.63 30.82
C GLU A 79 -17.71 15.00 32.11
N ALA A 80 -17.95 13.70 32.11
CA ALA A 80 -18.23 12.96 33.33
C ALA A 80 -16.91 12.70 34.08
N ILE A 81 -16.84 13.11 35.34
CA ILE A 81 -15.60 13.00 36.15
C ILE A 81 -15.73 12.06 37.35
N ALA A 82 -16.96 11.75 37.80
CA ALA A 82 -17.21 10.74 38.84
C ALA A 82 -18.63 10.18 38.73
N VAL A 83 -18.82 8.93 39.14
CA VAL A 83 -20.13 8.25 39.24
C VAL A 83 -20.39 7.89 40.70
N HIS A 84 -21.54 8.30 41.23
CA HIS A 84 -22.01 8.02 42.58
C HIS A 84 -23.20 7.03 42.48
N ALA A 85 -22.91 5.74 42.44
CA ALA A 85 -23.92 4.70 42.19
C ALA A 85 -24.95 4.61 43.30
N ASP A 86 -24.58 4.86 44.55
CA ASP A 86 -25.43 4.88 45.74
C ASP A 86 -26.49 5.97 45.68
N ARG A 87 -26.16 7.14 45.14
CA ARG A 87 -27.04 8.31 45.02
C ARG A 87 -27.68 8.45 43.66
N LYS A 88 -27.30 7.60 42.68
CA LYS A 88 -27.69 7.70 41.26
C LYS A 88 -27.39 9.05 40.66
N GLU A 89 -26.16 9.53 40.85
CA GLU A 89 -25.67 10.81 40.39
C GLU A 89 -24.36 10.68 39.62
N VAL A 90 -24.14 11.59 38.67
CA VAL A 90 -22.86 11.74 37.96
C VAL A 90 -22.37 13.17 38.18
N THR A 91 -21.17 13.33 38.70
CA THR A 91 -20.48 14.62 38.67
C THR A 91 -19.93 14.87 37.30
N VAL A 92 -20.30 16.03 36.74
CA VAL A 92 -19.84 16.46 35.41
C VAL A 92 -19.07 17.76 35.51
N ARG A 93 -18.19 18.00 34.52
CA ARG A 93 -17.42 19.24 34.40
C ARG A 93 -17.65 19.84 33.01
N ASP A 94 -17.96 21.13 32.98
CA ASP A 94 -17.93 21.88 31.73
C ASP A 94 -16.46 22.06 31.31
N VAL A 95 -16.11 21.61 30.10
CA VAL A 95 -14.72 21.57 29.61
C VAL A 95 -14.15 22.99 29.43
N ALA A 96 -14.98 23.95 29.06
CA ALA A 96 -14.53 25.34 28.79
C ALA A 96 -14.32 26.14 30.05
N SER A 97 -15.28 26.07 30.99
CA SER A 97 -15.26 26.89 32.23
C SER A 97 -14.62 26.17 33.42
N GLY A 98 -14.54 24.84 33.38
CA GLY A 98 -14.12 24.01 34.52
C GLY A 98 -15.19 23.89 35.63
N ALA A 99 -16.37 24.48 35.45
CA ALA A 99 -17.45 24.40 36.42
C ALA A 99 -18.01 22.98 36.55
N GLU A 100 -18.25 22.56 37.78
CA GLU A 100 -18.82 21.24 38.09
C GLU A 100 -20.32 21.33 38.39
N ASP A 101 -21.06 20.27 37.97
CA ASP A 101 -22.49 20.10 38.19
C ASP A 101 -22.80 18.65 38.48
N ILE A 102 -23.97 18.38 39.03
CA ILE A 102 -24.43 17.00 39.35
C ILE A 102 -25.68 16.67 38.53
N LEU A 103 -25.59 15.60 37.76
CA LEU A 103 -26.70 15.09 36.95
C LEU A 103 -27.28 13.80 37.56
N PRO A 104 -28.55 13.81 38.03
CA PRO A 104 -29.20 12.62 38.53
C PRO A 104 -29.77 11.74 37.44
N TYR A 105 -29.91 10.41 37.68
CA TYR A 105 -30.45 9.43 36.75
C TYR A 105 -31.29 8.37 37.43
N ASP A 106 -32.25 7.78 36.70
CA ASP A 106 -32.88 6.49 37.04
C ASP A 106 -32.05 5.33 36.49
N LYS A 107 -31.56 5.48 35.24
CA LYS A 107 -30.65 4.55 34.53
C LYS A 107 -29.47 5.31 33.95
N LEU A 108 -28.27 4.76 34.13
CA LEU A 108 -27.04 5.27 33.58
C LEU A 108 -26.51 4.34 32.47
N VAL A 109 -26.12 4.92 31.31
CA VAL A 109 -25.46 4.21 30.24
C VAL A 109 -24.08 4.78 30.03
N ILE A 110 -23.06 3.95 30.19
CA ILE A 110 -21.65 4.31 29.96
C ILE A 110 -21.31 3.88 28.52
N ALA A 111 -21.06 4.87 27.63
CA ALA A 111 -20.75 4.70 26.22
C ALA A 111 -19.53 5.54 25.80
N VAL A 112 -18.56 5.65 26.72
CA VAL A 112 -17.39 6.55 26.62
C VAL A 112 -16.35 6.15 25.59
N GLY A 113 -16.46 4.95 25.03
CA GLY A 113 -15.55 4.45 24.01
C GLY A 113 -14.11 4.27 24.51
N ALA A 114 -13.16 4.43 23.58
CA ALA A 114 -11.73 4.30 23.82
C ALA A 114 -10.96 5.42 23.12
N SER A 115 -9.78 5.74 23.62
CA SER A 115 -8.86 6.73 23.05
C SER A 115 -7.54 6.08 22.62
N PRO A 116 -6.79 6.66 21.67
CA PRO A 116 -5.47 6.18 21.30
C PRO A 116 -4.54 6.07 22.52
N SER A 117 -3.80 4.99 22.58
CA SER A 117 -2.78 4.82 23.62
C SER A 117 -1.64 5.78 23.34
N ARG A 118 -1.33 6.64 24.32
CA ARG A 118 -0.14 7.50 24.26
C ARG A 118 1.10 6.63 24.41
N LEU A 119 2.03 6.77 23.47
CA LEU A 119 3.33 6.13 23.60
C LEU A 119 4.16 6.93 24.62
N PRO A 120 4.67 6.29 25.69
CA PRO A 120 5.49 6.97 26.70
C PRO A 120 6.94 7.11 26.20
N ILE A 121 7.12 7.78 25.05
CA ILE A 121 8.42 8.01 24.42
C ILE A 121 8.67 9.51 24.28
N GLU A 122 9.94 9.91 24.35
CA GLU A 122 10.35 11.30 24.20
C GLU A 122 9.94 11.87 22.85
N GLY A 123 9.41 13.10 22.84
CA GLY A 123 9.06 13.83 21.64
C GLY A 123 7.64 13.60 21.11
N SER A 124 6.78 12.92 21.86
CA SER A 124 5.36 12.68 21.46
C SER A 124 4.52 13.96 21.30
N GLU A 125 4.97 15.09 21.85
CA GLU A 125 4.27 16.40 21.76
C GLU A 125 4.82 17.30 20.62
N ARG A 126 5.74 16.81 19.79
CA ARG A 126 6.32 17.61 18.70
C ARG A 126 5.29 17.84 17.59
N ALA A 127 5.41 19.00 16.91
CA ALA A 127 4.60 19.27 15.72
C ALA A 127 4.82 18.19 14.65
N GLY A 128 3.74 17.79 13.97
CA GLY A 128 3.78 16.68 12.99
C GLY A 128 3.63 15.30 13.61
N VAL A 129 3.37 15.20 14.92
CA VAL A 129 3.01 13.94 15.60
C VAL A 129 1.51 13.94 15.88
N PHE A 130 0.81 12.96 15.36
CA PHE A 130 -0.65 12.87 15.47
C PHE A 130 -1.10 11.48 15.93
N SER A 131 -2.29 11.43 16.54
CA SER A 131 -3.14 10.24 16.60
C SER A 131 -4.33 10.43 15.64
N MET A 132 -5.10 9.37 15.40
CA MET A 132 -6.28 9.44 14.53
C MET A 132 -7.50 8.90 15.28
N ARG A 133 -8.33 9.80 15.84
CA ARG A 133 -9.48 9.44 16.66
C ARG A 133 -10.72 10.31 16.42
N THR A 134 -10.52 11.61 16.20
CA THR A 134 -11.59 12.60 16.06
C THR A 134 -11.54 13.26 14.69
N PRO A 135 -12.62 13.92 14.24
CA PRO A 135 -12.59 14.74 13.03
C PRO A 135 -11.49 15.80 13.06
N ASP A 136 -11.23 16.41 14.22
CA ASP A 136 -10.18 17.42 14.38
C ASP A 136 -8.78 16.82 14.18
N ASP A 137 -8.52 15.60 14.67
CA ASP A 137 -7.26 14.88 14.38
C ASP A 137 -7.04 14.72 12.86
N ALA A 138 -8.08 14.26 12.15
CA ALA A 138 -8.00 14.03 10.71
C ALA A 138 -7.82 15.34 9.92
N GLU A 139 -8.51 16.42 10.33
CA GLU A 139 -8.36 17.75 9.77
C GLU A 139 -6.93 18.27 10.01
N GLY A 140 -6.41 18.13 11.24
CA GLY A 140 -5.04 18.50 11.58
C GLY A 140 -4.00 17.76 10.76
N ILE A 141 -4.15 16.43 10.56
CA ILE A 141 -3.25 15.63 9.73
C ILE A 141 -3.30 16.09 8.26
N ARG A 142 -4.50 16.26 7.70
CA ARG A 142 -4.67 16.70 6.31
C ARG A 142 -4.07 18.10 6.09
N ALA A 143 -4.38 19.04 6.96
CA ALA A 143 -3.84 20.40 6.91
C ALA A 143 -2.30 20.39 7.02
N TYR A 144 -1.74 19.59 7.92
CA TYR A 144 -0.30 19.48 8.09
C TYR A 144 0.40 18.92 6.85
N VAL A 145 -0.17 17.87 6.23
CA VAL A 145 0.35 17.29 4.99
C VAL A 145 0.37 18.32 3.86
N GLU A 146 -0.72 19.07 3.70
CA GLU A 146 -0.86 20.07 2.64
C GLU A 146 0.02 21.31 2.86
N GLN A 147 0.06 21.85 4.07
CA GLN A 147 0.82 23.08 4.41
C GLN A 147 2.34 22.87 4.39
N HIS A 148 2.80 21.68 4.82
CA HIS A 148 4.25 21.40 4.93
C HIS A 148 4.80 20.59 3.75
N GLY A 149 3.95 20.21 2.80
CA GLY A 149 4.38 19.42 1.63
C GLY A 149 5.04 18.10 2.03
N VAL A 150 4.45 17.40 3.00
CA VAL A 150 4.99 16.16 3.57
C VAL A 150 5.25 15.11 2.50
N ARG A 151 6.47 14.59 2.46
CA ARG A 151 6.89 13.56 1.50
C ARG A 151 7.16 12.21 2.14
N LYS A 152 7.44 12.18 3.46
CA LYS A 152 7.76 10.96 4.21
C LYS A 152 6.97 10.93 5.49
N ALA A 153 6.29 9.82 5.73
CA ALA A 153 5.58 9.58 6.97
C ALA A 153 5.99 8.23 7.59
N VAL A 154 5.96 8.17 8.91
CA VAL A 154 6.02 6.93 9.66
C VAL A 154 4.68 6.73 10.36
N VAL A 155 4.17 5.50 10.34
CA VAL A 155 2.99 5.08 11.09
C VAL A 155 3.42 4.04 12.11
N ILE A 156 3.13 4.26 13.38
CA ILE A 156 3.40 3.30 14.46
C ILE A 156 2.14 2.52 14.76
N GLY A 157 2.15 1.23 14.43
CA GLY A 157 1.05 0.29 14.56
C GLY A 157 0.53 -0.20 13.21
N ALA A 158 0.59 -1.53 12.99
CA ALA A 158 0.14 -2.21 11.78
C ALA A 158 -1.23 -2.90 11.97
N GLY A 159 -2.10 -2.30 12.78
CA GLY A 159 -3.52 -2.64 12.91
C GLY A 159 -4.37 -1.97 11.83
N PHE A 160 -5.71 -2.10 11.93
CA PHE A 160 -6.66 -1.50 10.97
C PHE A 160 -6.40 0.00 10.75
N ILE A 161 -6.38 0.80 11.81
CA ILE A 161 -6.23 2.25 11.74
C ILE A 161 -4.90 2.63 11.07
N GLY A 162 -3.80 1.99 11.48
CA GLY A 162 -2.48 2.33 10.94
C GLY A 162 -2.30 1.96 9.47
N LEU A 163 -2.85 0.82 9.04
CA LEU A 163 -2.78 0.40 7.64
C LEU A 163 -3.67 1.23 6.73
N GLU A 164 -4.88 1.62 7.18
CA GLU A 164 -5.76 2.53 6.44
C GLU A 164 -5.17 3.94 6.37
N ALA A 165 -4.55 4.43 7.45
CA ALA A 165 -3.81 5.70 7.42
C ALA A 165 -2.65 5.65 6.42
N ALA A 166 -1.91 4.55 6.38
CA ALA A 166 -0.79 4.36 5.46
C ALA A 166 -1.25 4.34 4.00
N GLU A 167 -2.32 3.62 3.68
CA GLU A 167 -2.93 3.57 2.34
C GLU A 167 -3.36 4.97 1.89
N ASN A 168 -4.06 5.70 2.74
CA ASN A 168 -4.61 7.02 2.40
C ASN A 168 -3.53 8.11 2.31
N LEU A 169 -2.47 8.04 3.11
CA LEU A 169 -1.30 8.93 2.95
C LEU A 169 -0.53 8.62 1.66
N GLN A 170 -0.38 7.34 1.30
CA GLN A 170 0.25 6.95 0.05
C GLN A 170 -0.55 7.45 -1.16
N ALA A 171 -1.88 7.39 -1.12
CA ALA A 171 -2.75 7.94 -2.16
C ALA A 171 -2.54 9.46 -2.37
N LYS A 172 -2.08 10.19 -1.34
CA LYS A 172 -1.64 11.60 -1.43
C LYS A 172 -0.19 11.77 -1.92
N GLY A 173 0.49 10.69 -2.30
CA GLY A 173 1.88 10.74 -2.77
C GLY A 173 2.93 10.78 -1.66
N VAL A 174 2.55 10.50 -0.42
CA VAL A 174 3.48 10.42 0.71
C VAL A 174 4.12 9.02 0.76
N ARG A 175 5.43 8.93 0.88
CA ARG A 175 6.14 7.66 1.12
C ARG A 175 5.93 7.24 2.57
N VAL A 176 5.30 6.09 2.77
CA VAL A 176 4.91 5.64 4.11
C VAL A 176 5.75 4.43 4.55
N THR A 177 6.25 4.49 5.77
CA THR A 177 6.81 3.33 6.48
C THR A 177 5.94 3.05 7.69
N VAL A 178 5.40 1.84 7.77
CA VAL A 178 4.66 1.35 8.94
C VAL A 178 5.61 0.53 9.80
N ILE A 179 5.62 0.78 11.12
CA ILE A 179 6.36 -0.05 12.08
C ILE A 179 5.40 -0.65 13.10
N ASP A 180 5.68 -1.87 13.53
CA ASP A 180 4.93 -2.52 14.60
C ASP A 180 5.87 -3.29 15.54
N PHE A 181 5.56 -3.26 16.85
CA PHE A 181 6.26 -4.06 17.84
C PHE A 181 5.97 -5.56 17.68
N ALA A 182 4.77 -5.93 17.23
CA ALA A 182 4.42 -7.30 16.92
C ALA A 182 5.22 -7.83 15.72
N ASP A 183 5.44 -9.14 15.68
CA ASP A 183 6.21 -9.82 14.62
C ASP A 183 5.44 -9.88 13.28
N GLN A 184 4.17 -9.52 13.27
CA GLN A 184 3.32 -9.51 12.07
C GLN A 184 2.36 -8.31 12.04
N ILE A 185 1.84 -8.00 10.86
CA ILE A 185 0.72 -7.07 10.68
C ILE A 185 -0.60 -7.71 11.12
N LEU A 186 -1.59 -6.89 11.48
CA LEU A 186 -2.91 -7.33 11.93
C LEU A 186 -2.83 -8.47 12.97
N PRO A 187 -2.05 -8.30 14.04
CA PRO A 187 -1.86 -9.34 15.05
C PRO A 187 -3.21 -9.72 15.67
N ASN A 188 -3.41 -10.99 15.97
CA ASN A 188 -4.66 -11.58 16.47
C ASN A 188 -5.88 -11.49 15.51
N ILE A 189 -5.67 -10.94 14.31
CA ILE A 189 -6.67 -10.81 13.24
C ILE A 189 -6.41 -11.85 12.16
N LEU A 190 -5.18 -11.98 11.72
CA LEU A 190 -4.74 -12.91 10.67
C LEU A 190 -3.84 -14.00 11.24
N ASP A 191 -3.86 -15.17 10.62
CA ASP A 191 -2.83 -16.18 10.82
C ASP A 191 -1.51 -15.73 10.18
N PRO A 192 -0.35 -16.24 10.67
CA PRO A 192 0.97 -15.73 10.28
C PRO A 192 1.25 -15.75 8.78
N GLU A 193 0.88 -16.81 8.07
CA GLU A 193 1.08 -16.93 6.63
C GLU A 193 0.22 -15.92 5.85
N MET A 194 -1.01 -15.65 6.32
CA MET A 194 -1.89 -14.65 5.72
C MET A 194 -1.31 -13.24 5.95
N ALA A 195 -0.85 -12.95 7.17
CA ALA A 195 -0.19 -11.69 7.50
C ALA A 195 1.09 -11.47 6.68
N ALA A 196 1.90 -12.51 6.47
CA ALA A 196 3.11 -12.46 5.65
C ALA A 196 2.79 -12.16 4.18
N TYR A 197 1.73 -12.77 3.64
CA TYR A 197 1.27 -12.47 2.27
C TYR A 197 0.84 -11.01 2.12
N ALA A 198 0.01 -10.49 3.03
CA ALA A 198 -0.45 -9.12 3.01
C ALA A 198 0.72 -8.13 3.19
N LYS A 199 1.68 -8.41 4.08
CA LYS A 199 2.90 -7.60 4.24
C LYS A 199 3.73 -7.54 2.96
N LYS A 200 3.90 -8.68 2.28
CA LYS A 200 4.61 -8.75 1.00
C LYS A 200 3.87 -7.97 -0.11
N HIS A 201 2.54 -8.03 -0.10
CA HIS A 201 1.71 -7.25 -1.03
C HIS A 201 1.90 -5.75 -0.79
N LEU A 202 1.79 -5.26 0.46
CA LEU A 202 2.01 -3.85 0.81
C LEU A 202 3.38 -3.33 0.33
N LEU A 203 4.42 -4.15 0.48
CA LEU A 203 5.76 -3.79 0.01
C LEU A 203 5.81 -3.63 -1.53
N ARG A 204 5.10 -4.49 -2.28
CA ARG A 204 4.99 -4.38 -3.75
C ARG A 204 4.23 -3.14 -4.19
N GLU A 205 3.25 -2.72 -3.39
CA GLU A 205 2.48 -1.50 -3.60
C GLU A 205 3.18 -0.23 -3.06
N GLY A 206 4.42 -0.36 -2.55
CA GLY A 206 5.24 0.78 -2.13
C GLY A 206 5.06 1.21 -0.66
N ILE A 207 4.30 0.49 0.15
CA ILE A 207 4.23 0.69 1.59
C ILE A 207 5.22 -0.24 2.28
N ARG A 208 6.26 0.33 2.88
CA ARG A 208 7.23 -0.42 3.67
C ARG A 208 6.66 -0.75 5.04
N VAL A 209 6.73 -2.03 5.45
CA VAL A 209 6.29 -2.47 6.78
C VAL A 209 7.41 -3.20 7.51
N ILE A 210 7.77 -2.71 8.70
CA ILE A 210 8.82 -3.26 9.55
C ILE A 210 8.18 -3.75 10.85
N THR A 211 8.07 -5.05 11.00
CA THR A 211 7.52 -5.73 12.19
C THR A 211 8.63 -6.10 13.17
N GLY A 212 8.29 -6.47 14.42
CA GLY A 212 9.26 -6.75 15.48
C GLY A 212 10.08 -5.52 15.87
N THR A 213 9.57 -4.30 15.63
CA THR A 213 10.33 -3.06 15.77
C THR A 213 9.68 -2.10 16.74
N LYS A 214 10.40 -1.76 17.82
CA LYS A 214 9.95 -0.83 18.84
C LYS A 214 10.36 0.60 18.49
N ALA A 215 9.41 1.55 18.59
CA ALA A 215 9.71 2.97 18.60
C ALA A 215 10.30 3.35 19.98
N GLU A 216 11.44 4.05 20.01
CA GLU A 216 12.17 4.40 21.23
C GLU A 216 12.11 5.89 21.55
N ALA A 217 12.19 6.75 20.53
CA ALA A 217 12.08 8.21 20.67
C ALA A 217 11.67 8.86 19.35
N ILE A 218 11.02 10.00 19.42
CA ILE A 218 10.69 10.85 18.28
C ILE A 218 11.71 11.97 18.21
N LEU A 219 12.37 12.14 17.06
CA LEU A 219 13.48 13.06 16.84
C LEU A 219 13.00 14.41 16.28
N GLY A 220 13.72 15.50 16.58
CA GLY A 220 13.49 16.86 16.10
C GLY A 220 13.54 17.88 17.21
N GLU A 221 13.70 19.17 16.92
CA GLU A 221 13.76 20.25 17.92
C GLU A 221 12.43 21.00 18.12
N GLY A 222 11.52 20.95 17.22
CA GLY A 222 10.18 21.59 17.31
C GLY A 222 9.15 20.78 16.56
N ALA A 223 9.52 20.31 15.38
CA ALA A 223 8.73 19.38 14.57
C ALA A 223 9.44 18.04 14.45
N VAL A 224 8.70 16.99 14.12
CA VAL A 224 9.25 15.66 13.91
C VAL A 224 10.17 15.65 12.68
N THR A 225 11.36 15.03 12.83
CA THR A 225 12.32 14.80 11.74
C THR A 225 12.62 13.33 11.54
N GLY A 226 12.19 12.47 12.47
CA GLY A 226 12.37 11.03 12.39
C GLY A 226 11.95 10.32 13.66
N VAL A 227 12.00 8.99 13.59
CA VAL A 227 11.75 8.10 14.73
C VAL A 227 12.98 7.22 14.95
N LYS A 228 13.52 7.23 16.18
CA LYS A 228 14.51 6.26 16.62
C LYS A 228 13.79 4.97 16.97
N THR A 229 14.23 3.87 16.40
CA THR A 229 13.67 2.55 16.62
C THR A 229 14.75 1.54 17.02
N SER A 230 14.34 0.37 17.49
CA SER A 230 15.27 -0.76 17.76
C SER A 230 16.01 -1.24 16.50
N ALA A 231 15.52 -0.92 15.30
CA ALA A 231 16.12 -1.28 14.02
C ALA A 231 16.86 -0.11 13.33
N GLY A 232 17.06 1.02 14.03
CA GLY A 232 17.71 2.21 13.48
C GLY A 232 16.80 3.43 13.44
N VAL A 233 17.24 4.50 12.76
CA VAL A 233 16.50 5.76 12.64
C VAL A 233 15.73 5.79 11.33
N LEU A 234 14.44 6.09 11.42
CA LEU A 234 13.55 6.30 10.26
C LEU A 234 13.25 7.79 10.10
N PRO A 235 13.74 8.44 9.04
CA PRO A 235 13.44 9.84 8.79
C PRO A 235 11.98 10.02 8.37
N CYS A 236 11.28 11.01 8.94
CA CYS A 236 9.93 11.38 8.57
C CYS A 236 9.64 12.85 8.89
N GLU A 237 8.66 13.41 8.21
CA GLU A 237 8.13 14.76 8.37
C GLU A 237 6.74 14.72 9.04
N LEU A 238 6.12 13.53 9.08
CA LEU A 238 4.85 13.24 9.73
C LEU A 238 4.93 11.91 10.46
N LEU A 239 4.40 11.85 11.66
CA LEU A 239 4.26 10.63 12.44
C LEU A 239 2.80 10.43 12.87
N ILE A 240 2.24 9.25 12.55
CA ILE A 240 0.92 8.84 13.06
C ILE A 240 1.11 7.73 14.08
N THR A 241 0.54 7.90 15.28
CA THR A 241 0.53 6.89 16.33
C THR A 241 -0.80 6.14 16.32
N ALA A 242 -0.76 4.85 15.93
CA ALA A 242 -1.86 3.90 15.89
C ALA A 242 -1.55 2.62 16.69
N ALA A 243 -0.75 2.75 17.75
CA ALA A 243 -0.22 1.66 18.58
C ALA A 243 -1.21 1.15 19.65
N GLY A 244 -2.47 1.00 19.26
CA GLY A 244 -3.56 0.53 20.12
C GLY A 244 -4.40 1.64 20.74
N ILE A 245 -5.44 1.21 21.46
CA ILE A 245 -6.42 2.09 22.09
C ILE A 245 -6.61 1.65 23.55
N ARG A 246 -7.10 2.58 24.39
CA ARG A 246 -7.41 2.36 25.79
C ARG A 246 -8.85 2.83 26.08
N PRO A 247 -9.67 2.04 26.80
CA PRO A 247 -10.98 2.47 27.24
C PRO A 247 -10.93 3.74 28.10
N ASN A 248 -11.91 4.63 27.94
CA ASN A 248 -11.98 5.90 28.67
C ASN A 248 -12.70 5.73 30.02
N THR A 249 -12.22 4.86 30.88
CA THR A 249 -12.92 4.39 32.09
C THR A 249 -12.28 4.86 33.40
N ASP A 250 -11.26 5.71 33.34
CA ASP A 250 -10.51 6.15 34.55
C ASP A 250 -11.39 6.84 35.60
N PHE A 251 -12.45 7.56 35.19
CA PHE A 251 -13.40 8.23 36.05
C PHE A 251 -14.29 7.25 36.88
N LEU A 252 -14.24 5.96 36.58
CA LEU A 252 -14.92 4.89 37.29
C LEU A 252 -14.04 4.28 38.40
N ASN A 253 -12.78 4.69 38.52
CA ASN A 253 -11.90 4.21 39.57
C ASN A 253 -12.49 4.49 40.96
N GLY A 254 -12.52 3.48 41.83
CA GLY A 254 -13.09 3.61 43.19
C GLY A 254 -14.60 3.38 43.29
N THR A 255 -15.34 3.17 42.20
CA THR A 255 -16.80 2.87 42.23
C THR A 255 -17.15 1.43 42.63
N GLY A 256 -16.17 0.52 42.63
CA GLY A 256 -16.37 -0.90 42.83
C GLY A 256 -16.93 -1.64 41.59
N MET A 257 -16.96 -0.99 40.43
CA MET A 257 -17.37 -1.63 39.18
C MET A 257 -16.35 -2.71 38.74
N GLU A 258 -16.85 -3.87 38.36
CA GLU A 258 -15.99 -4.95 37.84
C GLU A 258 -15.45 -4.61 36.47
N MET A 259 -14.11 -4.61 36.34
CA MET A 259 -13.40 -4.30 35.12
C MET A 259 -12.29 -5.31 34.85
N PHE A 260 -11.93 -5.46 33.56
CA PHE A 260 -10.80 -6.28 33.10
C PHE A 260 -9.97 -5.51 32.10
N LYS A 261 -8.69 -5.25 32.41
CA LYS A 261 -7.77 -4.48 31.56
C LYS A 261 -8.34 -3.11 31.11
N GLY A 262 -9.04 -2.43 32.02
CA GLY A 262 -9.67 -1.14 31.75
C GLY A 262 -11.02 -1.20 31.04
N THR A 263 -11.48 -2.36 30.58
CA THR A 263 -12.84 -2.53 30.03
C THR A 263 -13.84 -2.90 31.13
N ILE A 264 -15.06 -2.41 30.99
CA ILE A 264 -16.17 -2.73 31.90
C ILE A 264 -16.69 -4.13 31.58
N LEU A 265 -16.80 -4.99 32.58
CA LEU A 265 -17.45 -6.29 32.44
C LEU A 265 -18.97 -6.09 32.43
N VAL A 266 -19.62 -6.64 31.43
CA VAL A 266 -21.09 -6.61 31.29
C VAL A 266 -21.63 -8.00 31.05
N ASP A 267 -22.87 -8.23 31.54
CA ASP A 267 -23.61 -9.44 31.21
C ASP A 267 -24.28 -9.36 29.82
N SER A 268 -25.00 -10.39 29.43
CA SER A 268 -25.72 -10.45 28.16
C SER A 268 -26.85 -9.41 28.02
N THR A 269 -27.23 -8.73 29.12
CA THR A 269 -28.17 -7.61 29.12
C THR A 269 -27.46 -6.25 29.11
N MET A 270 -26.12 -6.24 28.87
CA MET A 270 -25.26 -5.05 28.92
C MET A 270 -25.23 -4.38 30.30
N LYS A 271 -25.65 -5.09 31.38
CA LYS A 271 -25.66 -4.60 32.74
C LYS A 271 -24.29 -4.79 33.38
N THR A 272 -23.83 -3.79 34.13
CA THR A 272 -22.60 -3.84 34.91
C THR A 272 -22.80 -4.50 36.26
N SER A 273 -21.76 -4.68 37.06
CA SER A 273 -21.83 -5.15 38.43
C SER A 273 -22.59 -4.19 39.38
N LEU A 274 -22.79 -2.94 38.97
CA LEU A 274 -23.51 -1.93 39.74
C LEU A 274 -24.98 -1.81 39.30
N GLY A 275 -25.89 -1.68 40.25
CA GLY A 275 -27.32 -1.56 39.97
C GLY A 275 -27.65 -0.32 39.11
N ASP A 276 -28.58 -0.50 38.14
CA ASP A 276 -29.09 0.54 37.26
C ASP A 276 -28.05 1.21 36.36
N ILE A 277 -26.83 0.62 36.27
CA ILE A 277 -25.75 1.07 35.41
C ILE A 277 -25.46 0.03 34.33
N TYR A 278 -25.46 0.48 33.10
CA TYR A 278 -25.22 -0.31 31.88
C TYR A 278 -24.03 0.26 31.13
N ALA A 279 -23.38 -0.56 30.32
CA ALA A 279 -22.28 -0.06 29.47
C ALA A 279 -22.33 -0.70 28.09
N VAL A 280 -21.88 0.07 27.04
CA VAL A 280 -21.90 -0.33 25.64
C VAL A 280 -20.75 0.32 24.85
N GLY A 281 -20.35 -0.33 23.77
CA GLY A 281 -19.33 0.17 22.83
C GLY A 281 -17.90 -0.18 23.25
N ASP A 282 -16.91 0.57 22.74
CA ASP A 282 -15.48 0.22 22.85
C ASP A 282 -14.96 0.19 24.31
N CYS A 283 -15.73 0.63 25.28
CA CYS A 283 -15.37 0.56 26.70
C CYS A 283 -15.74 -0.75 27.39
N VAL A 284 -16.43 -1.69 26.73
CA VAL A 284 -16.93 -2.92 27.35
C VAL A 284 -16.20 -4.18 26.89
N MET A 285 -16.20 -5.19 27.76
CA MET A 285 -15.81 -6.56 27.45
C MET A 285 -17.09 -7.39 27.27
N VAL A 286 -17.23 -8.00 26.10
CA VAL A 286 -18.39 -8.84 25.74
C VAL A 286 -17.95 -10.29 25.57
N THR A 287 -18.89 -11.18 25.21
CA THR A 287 -18.61 -12.61 25.04
C THR A 287 -18.27 -12.95 23.58
N ASN A 288 -17.26 -13.78 23.35
CA ASN A 288 -17.04 -14.44 22.07
C ASN A 288 -18.08 -15.53 21.85
N ARG A 289 -18.82 -15.50 20.76
CA ARG A 289 -19.94 -16.42 20.49
C ARG A 289 -19.52 -17.87 20.27
N ILE A 290 -18.27 -18.10 19.82
CA ILE A 290 -17.77 -19.46 19.53
C ILE A 290 -17.20 -20.09 20.78
N THR A 291 -16.42 -19.34 21.58
CA THR A 291 -15.69 -19.87 22.72
C THR A 291 -16.42 -19.67 24.08
N GLY A 292 -17.41 -18.77 24.15
CA GLY A 292 -18.01 -18.33 25.39
C GLY A 292 -17.11 -17.50 26.31
N LYS A 293 -15.87 -17.18 25.88
CA LYS A 293 -14.91 -16.43 26.69
C LYS A 293 -15.05 -14.92 26.48
N PRO A 294 -14.60 -14.10 27.46
CA PRO A 294 -14.56 -12.65 27.28
C PRO A 294 -13.74 -12.22 26.06
N GLN A 295 -14.26 -11.29 25.28
CA GLN A 295 -13.59 -10.69 24.12
C GLN A 295 -13.85 -9.20 24.07
N TRP A 296 -12.80 -8.41 23.84
CA TRP A 296 -12.91 -6.99 23.53
C TRP A 296 -13.11 -6.79 22.02
N SER A 297 -14.15 -6.00 21.67
CA SER A 297 -14.51 -5.72 20.27
C SER A 297 -14.76 -4.24 20.04
N PRO A 298 -13.70 -3.41 19.99
CA PRO A 298 -13.82 -1.97 19.77
C PRO A 298 -14.11 -1.67 18.29
N MET A 299 -15.33 -1.99 17.86
CA MET A 299 -15.79 -1.87 16.48
C MET A 299 -17.10 -1.11 16.41
N GLY A 300 -17.23 -0.18 15.48
CA GLY A 300 -18.43 0.62 15.29
C GLY A 300 -19.71 -0.22 15.05
N SER A 301 -19.61 -1.37 14.39
CA SER A 301 -20.71 -2.32 14.20
C SER A 301 -21.17 -2.94 15.52
N SER A 302 -20.23 -3.43 16.34
CA SER A 302 -20.54 -3.97 17.69
C SER A 302 -21.20 -2.90 18.56
N ALA A 303 -20.61 -1.69 18.62
CA ALA A 303 -21.14 -0.57 19.38
C ALA A 303 -22.60 -0.22 19.01
N ASN A 304 -22.92 -0.23 17.71
CA ASN A 304 -24.29 0.02 17.24
C ASN A 304 -25.26 -1.11 17.61
N MET A 305 -24.84 -2.39 17.50
CA MET A 305 -25.67 -3.53 17.88
C MET A 305 -25.92 -3.59 19.38
N GLU A 306 -24.89 -3.33 20.18
CA GLU A 306 -24.98 -3.26 21.65
C GLU A 306 -25.93 -2.15 22.08
N GLY A 307 -25.76 -0.94 21.57
CA GLY A 307 -26.63 0.18 21.88
C GLY A 307 -28.10 -0.05 21.50
N ARG A 308 -28.34 -0.69 20.33
CA ARG A 308 -29.68 -1.05 19.89
C ARG A 308 -30.30 -2.09 20.81
N THR A 309 -29.56 -3.11 21.20
CA THR A 309 -30.02 -4.20 22.08
C THR A 309 -30.33 -3.67 23.50
N LEU A 310 -29.42 -2.84 24.05
CA LEU A 310 -29.62 -2.22 25.36
C LEU A 310 -30.88 -1.35 25.38
N ALA A 311 -31.12 -0.54 24.35
CA ALA A 311 -32.33 0.28 24.30
C ALA A 311 -33.61 -0.56 24.41
N GLN A 312 -33.66 -1.74 23.78
CA GLN A 312 -34.81 -2.66 23.88
C GLN A 312 -34.91 -3.32 25.28
N ILE A 313 -33.80 -3.66 25.90
CA ILE A 313 -33.74 -4.21 27.26
C ILE A 313 -34.26 -3.17 28.25
N LEU A 314 -33.86 -1.91 28.14
CA LEU A 314 -34.33 -0.82 29.03
C LEU A 314 -35.84 -0.56 28.95
N THR A 315 -36.47 -0.97 27.84
CA THR A 315 -37.95 -0.90 27.66
C THR A 315 -38.66 -2.20 28.01
N GLY A 316 -37.96 -3.14 28.65
CA GLY A 316 -38.57 -4.38 29.18
C GLY A 316 -38.54 -5.58 28.24
N SER A 317 -37.77 -5.50 27.12
CA SER A 317 -37.62 -6.67 26.26
C SER A 317 -36.74 -7.73 26.92
N ALA A 318 -37.11 -9.01 26.78
CA ALA A 318 -36.32 -10.16 27.23
C ALA A 318 -35.14 -10.51 26.30
N ARG A 319 -34.67 -9.56 25.49
CA ARG A 319 -33.55 -9.77 24.57
C ARG A 319 -32.22 -9.81 25.31
N HIS A 320 -31.28 -10.51 24.71
CA HIS A 320 -29.88 -10.58 25.15
C HIS A 320 -28.95 -10.24 24.00
N TYR A 321 -27.84 -9.60 24.31
CA TYR A 321 -26.76 -9.42 23.36
C TYR A 321 -25.95 -10.72 23.22
N PRO A 322 -25.89 -11.32 22.04
CA PRO A 322 -25.31 -12.66 21.91
C PRO A 322 -23.77 -12.66 21.94
N GLY A 323 -23.13 -11.50 21.98
CA GLY A 323 -21.71 -11.36 21.87
C GLY A 323 -21.21 -11.20 20.42
N VAL A 324 -19.89 -11.35 20.20
CA VAL A 324 -19.20 -11.04 18.96
C VAL A 324 -18.49 -12.24 18.35
N LEU A 325 -18.27 -12.19 17.03
CA LEU A 325 -17.46 -13.14 16.27
C LEU A 325 -16.06 -12.61 15.94
N GLY A 326 -15.78 -11.35 16.23
CA GLY A 326 -14.53 -10.68 15.85
C GLY A 326 -14.45 -10.40 14.35
N THR A 327 -15.57 -10.03 13.72
CA THR A 327 -15.64 -9.71 12.29
C THR A 327 -14.98 -8.38 12.00
N GLY A 328 -14.17 -8.33 10.93
CA GLY A 328 -13.53 -7.10 10.47
C GLY A 328 -13.10 -7.19 9.01
N VAL A 329 -13.08 -6.03 8.36
CA VAL A 329 -12.57 -5.85 7.00
C VAL A 329 -11.66 -4.63 6.98
N VAL A 330 -10.66 -4.64 6.12
CA VAL A 330 -9.77 -3.50 5.89
C VAL A 330 -9.39 -3.43 4.41
N LYS A 331 -9.32 -2.21 3.90
CA LYS A 331 -8.85 -1.94 2.56
C LYS A 331 -7.34 -1.67 2.60
N LEU A 332 -6.60 -2.34 1.73
CA LEU A 332 -5.20 -2.09 1.44
C LEU A 332 -5.05 -1.70 -0.04
N PRO A 333 -3.96 -1.08 -0.47
CA PRO A 333 -3.74 -0.79 -1.89
C PRO A 333 -3.88 -2.06 -2.73
N GLY A 334 -4.86 -2.09 -3.63
CA GLY A 334 -5.11 -3.23 -4.53
C GLY A 334 -5.50 -4.57 -3.86
N LEU A 335 -5.74 -4.59 -2.55
CA LEU A 335 -6.08 -5.82 -1.80
C LEU A 335 -7.00 -5.50 -0.63
N ASN A 336 -8.19 -6.09 -0.61
CA ASN A 336 -9.06 -6.07 0.56
C ASN A 336 -8.79 -7.29 1.44
N VAL A 337 -8.92 -7.13 2.75
CA VAL A 337 -8.71 -8.16 3.75
C VAL A 337 -9.97 -8.30 4.59
N GLY A 338 -10.50 -9.50 4.71
CA GLY A 338 -11.67 -9.77 5.54
C GLY A 338 -11.47 -10.98 6.43
N ARG A 339 -12.09 -10.97 7.62
CA ARG A 339 -12.10 -12.12 8.53
C ARG A 339 -13.33 -12.15 9.43
N THR A 340 -13.67 -13.34 9.91
CA THR A 340 -14.61 -13.54 11.04
C THR A 340 -14.32 -14.87 11.74
N GLY A 341 -14.78 -15.03 12.97
CA GLY A 341 -14.55 -16.24 13.76
C GLY A 341 -13.15 -16.26 14.40
N LEU A 342 -12.62 -17.45 14.60
CA LEU A 342 -11.33 -17.69 15.24
C LEU A 342 -10.20 -17.75 14.21
N THR A 343 -8.98 -17.35 14.59
CA THR A 343 -7.77 -17.76 13.91
C THR A 343 -7.46 -19.22 14.24
N GLU A 344 -6.58 -19.85 13.46
CA GLU A 344 -6.14 -21.23 13.72
C GLU A 344 -5.59 -21.37 15.16
N ALA A 345 -4.72 -20.47 15.57
CA ALA A 345 -4.15 -20.48 16.93
C ALA A 345 -5.22 -20.28 18.02
N GLN A 346 -6.21 -19.39 17.80
CA GLN A 346 -7.31 -19.20 18.74
C GLN A 346 -8.22 -20.43 18.84
N ALA A 347 -8.48 -21.11 17.72
CA ALA A 347 -9.27 -22.33 17.68
C ALA A 347 -8.56 -23.48 18.43
N ILE A 348 -7.26 -23.68 18.21
CA ILE A 348 -6.44 -24.64 18.95
C ILE A 348 -6.46 -24.32 20.46
N ALA A 349 -6.25 -23.05 20.84
CA ALA A 349 -6.28 -22.63 22.24
C ALA A 349 -7.67 -22.76 22.89
N ALA A 350 -8.73 -22.82 22.08
CA ALA A 350 -10.10 -23.09 22.54
C ALA A 350 -10.39 -24.59 22.68
N GLY A 351 -9.50 -25.49 22.27
CA GLY A 351 -9.60 -26.95 22.43
C GLY A 351 -10.22 -27.68 21.23
N TYR A 352 -10.36 -27.04 20.06
CA TYR A 352 -10.86 -27.69 18.85
C TYR A 352 -9.78 -28.54 18.15
N ASP A 353 -10.21 -29.63 17.50
CA ASP A 353 -9.35 -30.39 16.58
C ASP A 353 -9.33 -29.70 15.21
N VAL A 354 -8.41 -28.75 15.06
CA VAL A 354 -8.42 -27.80 13.96
C VAL A 354 -7.95 -28.42 12.66
N VAL A 355 -8.72 -28.20 11.59
CA VAL A 355 -8.32 -28.44 10.21
C VAL A 355 -8.54 -27.17 9.41
N THR A 356 -7.56 -26.85 8.53
CA THR A 356 -7.62 -25.65 7.67
C THR A 356 -7.44 -26.01 6.21
N ALA A 357 -7.95 -25.15 5.32
CA ALA A 357 -7.60 -25.18 3.90
C ALA A 357 -7.43 -23.75 3.37
N LEU A 358 -6.36 -23.53 2.61
CA LEU A 358 -6.08 -22.27 1.93
C LEU A 358 -6.26 -22.44 0.44
N VAL A 359 -7.25 -21.74 -0.13
CA VAL A 359 -7.75 -22.00 -1.48
C VAL A 359 -7.82 -20.70 -2.29
N PRO A 360 -6.98 -20.54 -3.33
CA PRO A 360 -7.17 -19.49 -4.34
C PRO A 360 -8.33 -19.87 -5.28
N THR A 361 -9.29 -18.97 -5.44
CA THR A 361 -10.44 -19.12 -6.37
C THR A 361 -10.61 -17.86 -7.19
N ASP A 362 -11.34 -17.96 -8.32
CA ASP A 362 -11.78 -16.76 -9.02
C ASP A 362 -12.98 -16.15 -8.26
N ASP A 363 -13.06 -14.81 -8.19
CA ASP A 363 -14.16 -14.08 -7.52
C ASP A 363 -15.45 -14.14 -8.33
N LYS A 364 -15.32 -14.24 -9.66
CA LYS A 364 -16.40 -14.32 -10.65
C LYS A 364 -15.93 -15.17 -11.85
N ALA A 365 -16.78 -15.34 -12.85
CA ALA A 365 -16.44 -16.11 -14.03
C ALA A 365 -15.16 -15.57 -14.70
N HIS A 366 -14.17 -16.43 -14.91
CA HIS A 366 -12.81 -16.08 -15.38
C HIS A 366 -12.79 -15.37 -16.75
N TYR A 367 -13.84 -15.52 -17.55
CA TYR A 367 -14.00 -14.88 -18.85
C TYR A 367 -14.64 -13.48 -18.75
N TYR A 368 -15.07 -13.06 -17.56
CA TYR A 368 -15.62 -11.74 -17.35
C TYR A 368 -14.48 -10.70 -17.23
N PRO A 369 -14.60 -9.51 -17.87
CA PRO A 369 -13.48 -8.55 -17.98
C PRO A 369 -12.77 -8.19 -16.68
N ASP A 370 -13.53 -8.05 -15.58
CA ASP A 370 -13.00 -7.65 -14.27
C ASP A 370 -12.77 -8.85 -13.34
N ALA A 371 -12.67 -10.07 -13.89
CA ALA A 371 -12.44 -11.24 -13.05
C ALA A 371 -11.13 -11.11 -12.29
N ALA A 372 -11.21 -11.29 -11.00
CA ALA A 372 -10.11 -11.22 -10.05
C ALA A 372 -10.07 -12.52 -9.23
N PHE A 373 -9.48 -12.46 -8.05
CA PHE A 373 -9.30 -13.64 -7.22
C PHE A 373 -9.75 -13.42 -5.79
N PHE A 374 -10.08 -14.53 -5.11
CA PHE A 374 -10.04 -14.64 -3.67
C PHE A 374 -8.97 -15.63 -3.23
N ILE A 375 -8.30 -15.33 -2.12
CA ILE A 375 -7.52 -16.28 -1.34
C ILE A 375 -8.31 -16.49 -0.06
N THR A 376 -8.87 -17.68 0.10
CA THR A 376 -9.74 -18.00 1.24
C THR A 376 -9.06 -19.05 2.12
N LYS A 377 -8.82 -18.72 3.40
CA LYS A 377 -8.47 -19.70 4.42
C LYS A 377 -9.72 -19.99 5.26
N LEU A 378 -10.17 -21.26 5.22
CA LEU A 378 -11.22 -21.75 6.12
C LEU A 378 -10.59 -22.48 7.31
N ILE A 379 -11.21 -22.35 8.47
CA ILE A 379 -10.82 -22.97 9.73
C ILE A 379 -12.03 -23.71 10.26
N ALA A 380 -11.94 -25.02 10.50
CA ALA A 380 -13.04 -25.85 11.00
C ALA A 380 -12.55 -26.83 12.06
N ASP A 381 -13.48 -27.36 12.82
CA ASP A 381 -13.26 -28.49 13.70
C ASP A 381 -13.37 -29.80 12.91
N ARG A 382 -12.31 -30.61 12.94
CA ARG A 382 -12.24 -31.87 12.17
C ARG A 382 -13.29 -32.89 12.61
N SER A 383 -13.61 -32.91 13.91
CA SER A 383 -14.50 -33.94 14.49
C SER A 383 -15.98 -33.64 14.27
N SER A 384 -16.38 -32.39 14.39
CA SER A 384 -17.76 -31.94 14.23
C SER A 384 -18.08 -31.33 12.88
N HIS A 385 -17.07 -31.07 12.06
CA HIS A 385 -17.12 -30.33 10.78
C HIS A 385 -17.65 -28.89 10.93
N ARG A 386 -17.74 -28.38 12.16
CA ARG A 386 -18.24 -27.03 12.43
C ARG A 386 -17.27 -25.99 11.90
N LEU A 387 -17.77 -24.99 11.17
CA LEU A 387 -17.00 -23.83 10.79
C LEU A 387 -16.61 -23.04 12.04
N LEU A 388 -15.32 -22.63 12.14
CA LEU A 388 -14.78 -21.88 13.27
C LEU A 388 -14.29 -20.49 12.88
N GLY A 389 -13.85 -20.32 11.64
CA GLY A 389 -13.35 -19.03 11.17
C GLY A 389 -13.04 -18.98 9.67
N VAL A 390 -12.92 -17.77 9.16
CA VAL A 390 -12.52 -17.50 7.78
C VAL A 390 -11.62 -16.28 7.72
N GLN A 391 -10.64 -16.33 6.83
CA GLN A 391 -9.82 -15.18 6.41
C GLN A 391 -9.82 -15.14 4.88
N VAL A 392 -10.06 -13.97 4.31
CA VAL A 392 -10.22 -13.81 2.85
C VAL A 392 -9.43 -12.60 2.37
N PHE A 393 -8.69 -12.78 1.29
CA PHE A 393 -8.02 -11.71 0.55
C PHE A 393 -8.54 -11.65 -0.89
N GLY A 394 -8.60 -10.45 -1.44
CA GLY A 394 -8.89 -10.22 -2.85
C GLY A 394 -9.10 -8.74 -3.15
N PRO A 395 -9.00 -8.30 -4.41
CA PRO A 395 -9.21 -6.89 -4.75
C PRO A 395 -10.70 -6.48 -4.76
N GLY A 396 -11.61 -7.47 -4.74
CA GLY A 396 -13.06 -7.28 -4.80
C GLY A 396 -13.78 -7.42 -3.46
N ALA A 397 -15.01 -7.91 -3.50
CA ALA A 397 -15.97 -8.00 -2.41
C ALA A 397 -15.66 -9.13 -1.41
N VAL A 398 -14.56 -9.01 -0.66
CA VAL A 398 -14.19 -9.97 0.41
C VAL A 398 -15.23 -10.02 1.54
N ASP A 399 -15.91 -8.90 1.78
CA ASP A 399 -17.02 -8.76 2.72
C ASP A 399 -18.14 -9.77 2.44
N LYS A 400 -18.47 -10.03 1.17
CA LYS A 400 -19.46 -11.06 0.78
C LYS A 400 -19.09 -12.45 1.32
N MET A 401 -17.82 -12.82 1.23
CA MET A 401 -17.31 -14.10 1.75
C MET A 401 -17.35 -14.14 3.27
N VAL A 402 -17.01 -13.00 3.91
CA VAL A 402 -17.06 -12.85 5.38
C VAL A 402 -18.48 -12.91 5.89
N ASP A 403 -19.45 -12.25 5.24
CA ASP A 403 -20.85 -12.23 5.67
C ASP A 403 -21.51 -13.61 5.56
N ILE A 404 -21.18 -14.41 4.56
CA ILE A 404 -21.57 -15.83 4.49
C ILE A 404 -21.07 -16.58 5.72
N ALA A 405 -19.80 -16.42 6.09
CA ALA A 405 -19.23 -17.07 7.26
C ALA A 405 -19.82 -16.53 8.57
N VAL A 406 -20.14 -15.24 8.68
CA VAL A 406 -20.83 -14.65 9.83
C VAL A 406 -22.17 -15.34 10.06
N MET A 407 -22.98 -15.52 9.02
CA MET A 407 -24.26 -16.21 9.13
C MET A 407 -24.08 -17.67 9.53
N ALA A 408 -23.13 -18.36 8.91
CA ALA A 408 -22.80 -19.74 9.24
C ALA A 408 -22.38 -19.92 10.71
N LEU A 409 -21.47 -19.08 11.19
CA LEU A 409 -21.03 -19.11 12.60
C LEU A 409 -22.17 -18.81 13.58
N ASN A 410 -23.08 -17.90 13.22
CA ASN A 410 -24.25 -17.59 14.02
C ASN A 410 -25.21 -18.76 14.13
N MET A 411 -25.29 -19.60 13.10
CA MET A 411 -26.19 -20.77 13.02
C MET A 411 -25.49 -22.06 13.47
N ASN A 412 -24.22 -22.01 13.87
CA ASN A 412 -23.37 -23.17 14.15
C ASN A 412 -23.32 -24.18 12.98
N ALA A 413 -23.29 -23.67 11.74
CA ALA A 413 -23.30 -24.48 10.54
C ALA A 413 -22.08 -25.42 10.47
N VAL A 414 -22.29 -26.61 9.91
CA VAL A 414 -21.25 -27.55 9.54
C VAL A 414 -20.91 -27.40 8.05
N LEU A 415 -19.77 -27.92 7.64
CA LEU A 415 -19.28 -27.76 6.26
C LEU A 415 -20.27 -28.33 5.22
N GLU A 416 -20.96 -29.40 5.54
CA GLU A 416 -21.95 -30.06 4.67
C GLU A 416 -23.17 -29.17 4.37
N ASP A 417 -23.51 -28.23 5.26
CA ASP A 417 -24.62 -27.29 5.04
C ASP A 417 -24.38 -26.40 3.80
N PHE A 418 -23.13 -26.27 3.37
CA PHE A 418 -22.76 -25.45 2.19
C PHE A 418 -22.70 -26.22 0.88
N GLU A 419 -22.61 -27.57 0.90
CA GLU A 419 -22.32 -28.34 -0.32
C GLU A 419 -23.37 -28.10 -1.41
N ASN A 420 -24.62 -27.90 -1.03
CA ASN A 420 -25.73 -27.66 -1.93
C ASN A 420 -26.43 -26.32 -1.68
N ALA A 421 -25.74 -25.35 -1.06
CA ALA A 421 -26.31 -24.04 -0.82
C ALA A 421 -26.53 -23.29 -2.15
N ASP A 422 -27.75 -22.82 -2.36
CA ASP A 422 -28.17 -22.11 -3.57
C ASP A 422 -27.74 -20.64 -3.52
N PHE A 423 -26.42 -20.42 -3.74
CA PHE A 423 -25.90 -19.06 -3.77
C PHE A 423 -26.16 -18.38 -5.11
N ALA A 424 -26.36 -17.06 -5.07
CA ALA A 424 -26.60 -16.24 -6.24
C ALA A 424 -25.45 -16.33 -7.24
N TYR A 425 -25.79 -16.65 -8.49
CA TYR A 425 -24.83 -16.72 -9.61
C TYR A 425 -25.30 -15.93 -10.83
N ALA A 426 -24.40 -15.12 -11.31
CA ALA A 426 -24.31 -14.70 -12.71
C ALA A 426 -22.85 -14.30 -12.98
N PRO A 427 -22.35 -14.34 -14.23
CA PRO A 427 -20.93 -14.10 -14.54
C PRO A 427 -20.31 -12.85 -13.92
N PRO A 428 -21.01 -11.70 -13.81
CA PRO A 428 -20.48 -10.49 -13.16
C PRO A 428 -20.34 -10.58 -11.64
N PHE A 429 -20.97 -11.53 -10.97
CA PHE A 429 -21.10 -11.54 -9.51
C PHE A 429 -20.41 -12.69 -8.81
N SER A 430 -20.29 -13.84 -9.48
CA SER A 430 -19.72 -15.05 -8.86
C SER A 430 -19.30 -16.08 -9.93
N THR A 431 -18.68 -17.16 -9.50
CA THR A 431 -18.53 -18.40 -10.28
C THR A 431 -19.75 -19.30 -10.09
N ALA A 432 -20.01 -20.21 -11.03
CA ALA A 432 -21.18 -21.11 -10.99
C ALA A 432 -21.24 -21.96 -9.70
N ILE A 433 -20.10 -22.43 -9.22
CA ILE A 433 -19.93 -22.93 -7.85
C ILE A 433 -19.32 -21.78 -7.07
N HIS A 434 -20.05 -21.27 -6.09
CA HIS A 434 -19.61 -20.10 -5.32
C HIS A 434 -18.21 -20.29 -4.73
N PRO A 435 -17.32 -19.26 -4.72
CA PRO A 435 -15.95 -19.38 -4.22
C PRO A 435 -15.85 -19.91 -2.77
N PHE A 436 -16.79 -19.56 -1.93
CA PHE A 436 -16.88 -20.09 -0.57
C PHE A 436 -17.13 -21.61 -0.56
N VAL A 437 -18.04 -22.10 -1.41
CA VAL A 437 -18.36 -23.53 -1.55
C VAL A 437 -17.16 -24.29 -2.09
N GLN A 438 -16.43 -23.72 -3.06
CA GLN A 438 -15.20 -24.33 -3.57
C GLN A 438 -14.17 -24.54 -2.44
N ALA A 439 -14.02 -23.56 -1.53
CA ALA A 439 -13.13 -23.70 -0.38
C ALA A 439 -13.63 -24.77 0.62
N VAL A 440 -14.94 -24.85 0.83
CA VAL A 440 -15.58 -25.92 1.65
C VAL A 440 -15.31 -27.29 1.06
N TYR A 441 -15.47 -27.50 -0.25
CA TYR A 441 -15.17 -28.76 -0.89
C TYR A 441 -13.71 -29.20 -0.71
N VAL A 442 -12.77 -28.26 -0.81
CA VAL A 442 -11.35 -28.56 -0.57
C VAL A 442 -11.13 -29.01 0.86
N LEU A 443 -11.76 -28.35 1.83
CA LEU A 443 -11.65 -28.67 3.25
C LEU A 443 -12.27 -30.03 3.57
N LEU A 444 -13.45 -30.33 3.05
CA LEU A 444 -14.09 -31.64 3.19
C LEU A 444 -13.25 -32.76 2.54
N ASN A 445 -12.69 -32.52 1.35
CA ASN A 445 -11.77 -33.46 0.70
C ASN A 445 -10.52 -33.73 1.55
N LYS A 446 -10.04 -32.72 2.30
CA LYS A 446 -8.92 -32.87 3.23
C LYS A 446 -9.33 -33.70 4.45
N ILE A 447 -10.52 -33.48 5.01
CA ILE A 447 -11.03 -34.20 6.18
C ILE A 447 -11.24 -35.69 5.83
N ASN A 448 -11.85 -36.00 4.69
CA ASN A 448 -12.13 -37.37 4.26
C ASN A 448 -10.90 -38.09 3.67
N GLY A 449 -9.72 -37.44 3.56
CA GLY A 449 -8.48 -38.01 3.07
C GLY A 449 -8.36 -38.11 1.54
N SER A 450 -9.34 -37.63 0.77
CA SER A 450 -9.26 -37.57 -0.69
C SER A 450 -8.31 -36.49 -1.21
N PHE A 451 -7.99 -35.50 -0.37
CA PHE A 451 -7.01 -34.46 -0.63
C PHE A 451 -5.91 -34.47 0.43
N VAL A 452 -4.71 -34.84 0.06
CA VAL A 452 -3.54 -34.80 0.93
C VAL A 452 -2.72 -33.55 0.58
N SER A 453 -2.57 -32.64 1.52
CA SER A 453 -1.96 -31.34 1.27
C SER A 453 -0.89 -30.97 2.28
N MET A 454 -0.07 -30.01 1.90
CA MET A 454 0.85 -29.26 2.75
C MET A 454 0.37 -27.82 2.82
N THR A 455 0.18 -27.28 4.03
CA THR A 455 -0.24 -25.89 4.21
C THR A 455 0.92 -24.93 3.89
N PRO A 456 0.65 -23.65 3.56
CA PRO A 456 1.70 -22.64 3.37
C PRO A 456 2.60 -22.46 4.60
N ALA A 457 2.02 -22.55 5.81
CA ALA A 457 2.79 -22.48 7.06
C ALA A 457 3.77 -23.66 7.20
N GLU A 458 3.35 -24.88 6.88
CA GLU A 458 4.20 -26.08 6.86
C GLU A 458 5.30 -25.98 5.80
N TYR A 459 4.96 -25.45 4.63
CA TYR A 459 5.91 -25.21 3.54
C TYR A 459 6.98 -24.20 3.96
N ALA A 460 6.56 -23.06 4.52
CA ALA A 460 7.47 -22.02 5.04
C ALA A 460 8.36 -22.54 6.19
N ALA A 461 7.86 -23.48 7.02
CA ALA A 461 8.63 -24.16 8.06
C ALA A 461 9.60 -25.22 7.51
N GLY A 462 9.71 -25.38 6.18
CA GLY A 462 10.66 -26.30 5.54
C GLY A 462 10.23 -27.77 5.52
N LYS A 463 8.94 -28.11 5.76
CA LYS A 463 8.45 -29.51 5.70
C LYS A 463 8.57 -30.12 4.30
N ALA A 464 8.72 -29.31 3.24
CA ALA A 464 8.94 -29.76 1.87
C ALA A 464 10.38 -30.28 1.61
N LYS A 465 11.30 -30.17 2.58
CA LYS A 465 12.66 -30.67 2.40
C LYS A 465 12.65 -32.18 2.10
N GLY A 466 13.34 -32.55 1.03
CA GLY A 466 13.38 -33.93 0.54
C GLY A 466 12.18 -34.35 -0.32
N TYR A 467 11.26 -33.45 -0.66
CA TYR A 467 10.24 -33.68 -1.67
C TYR A 467 10.78 -33.28 -3.05
N GLN A 468 10.49 -34.11 -4.07
CA GLN A 468 10.62 -33.71 -5.46
C GLN A 468 9.46 -32.78 -5.81
N VAL A 469 9.76 -31.54 -6.19
CA VAL A 469 8.73 -30.61 -6.68
C VAL A 469 8.31 -31.03 -8.09
N VAL A 470 7.01 -31.24 -8.28
CA VAL A 470 6.39 -31.61 -9.55
C VAL A 470 5.52 -30.45 -10.01
N ASP A 471 5.93 -29.80 -11.09
CA ASP A 471 5.17 -28.75 -11.74
C ASP A 471 4.14 -29.33 -12.71
N VAL A 472 2.86 -29.04 -12.47
CA VAL A 472 1.73 -29.52 -13.27
C VAL A 472 0.94 -28.35 -13.89
N ALA A 473 1.56 -27.21 -14.07
CA ALA A 473 1.01 -26.07 -14.81
C ALA A 473 0.74 -26.44 -16.29
N PRO A 474 -0.04 -25.66 -17.05
CA PRO A 474 -0.24 -25.90 -18.48
C PRO A 474 1.07 -25.96 -19.29
N GLU A 475 2.03 -25.11 -18.89
CA GLU A 475 3.39 -25.05 -19.40
C GLU A 475 4.36 -24.99 -18.21
N PRO A 476 5.64 -25.43 -18.35
CA PRO A 476 6.61 -25.37 -17.27
C PRO A 476 6.72 -23.95 -16.67
N ALA A 477 6.40 -23.83 -15.38
CA ALA A 477 6.33 -22.55 -14.68
C ALA A 477 7.29 -22.44 -13.48
N ILE A 478 7.77 -23.58 -12.95
CA ILE A 478 8.65 -23.64 -11.77
C ILE A 478 10.02 -24.14 -12.22
N ALA A 479 11.01 -23.27 -12.13
CA ALA A 479 12.37 -23.58 -12.52
C ALA A 479 12.93 -24.75 -11.68
N GLY A 480 13.55 -25.73 -12.34
CA GLY A 480 14.15 -26.89 -11.70
C GLY A 480 13.14 -27.94 -11.19
N ALA A 481 11.85 -27.69 -11.27
CA ALA A 481 10.84 -28.69 -10.94
C ALA A 481 10.73 -29.75 -12.03
N PHE A 482 10.32 -30.94 -11.63
CA PHE A 482 9.97 -32.00 -12.57
C PHE A 482 8.63 -31.66 -13.22
N TYR A 483 8.62 -31.39 -14.54
CA TYR A 483 7.40 -30.99 -15.23
C TYR A 483 6.57 -32.20 -15.65
N VAL A 484 5.27 -32.17 -15.37
CA VAL A 484 4.30 -33.16 -15.78
C VAL A 484 3.15 -32.54 -16.56
N ASN A 485 2.99 -32.88 -17.82
CA ASN A 485 1.78 -32.52 -18.55
C ASN A 485 0.63 -33.41 -18.07
N LEU A 486 -0.34 -32.81 -17.36
CA LEU A 486 -1.48 -33.55 -16.83
C LEU A 486 -2.24 -34.37 -17.89
N ALA A 487 -2.35 -33.88 -19.14
CA ALA A 487 -3.08 -34.54 -20.19
C ALA A 487 -2.43 -35.89 -20.64
N SER A 488 -1.10 -36.03 -20.48
CA SER A 488 -0.35 -37.21 -20.89
C SER A 488 -0.25 -38.31 -19.81
N VAL A 489 -0.82 -38.07 -18.61
CA VAL A 489 -0.73 -39.04 -17.50
C VAL A 489 -1.79 -40.10 -17.63
N HIS A 490 -1.40 -41.27 -18.16
CA HIS A 490 -2.24 -42.45 -18.36
C HIS A 490 -1.64 -43.71 -17.73
N GLY A 491 -0.63 -43.59 -16.89
CA GLY A 491 0.11 -44.68 -16.25
C GLY A 491 1.20 -44.18 -15.32
N GLU A 492 2.23 -44.99 -15.16
CA GLU A 492 3.43 -44.59 -14.44
C GLU A 492 4.15 -43.45 -15.17
N ILE A 493 4.75 -42.57 -14.43
CA ILE A 493 5.52 -41.43 -14.98
C ILE A 493 7.00 -41.83 -14.94
N GLU A 494 7.63 -41.90 -16.10
CA GLU A 494 9.07 -42.13 -16.21
C GLU A 494 9.87 -41.07 -15.42
N GLY A 495 10.79 -41.53 -14.58
CA GLY A 495 11.61 -40.64 -13.72
C GLY A 495 11.00 -40.30 -12.37
N LEU A 496 9.81 -40.80 -12.02
CA LEU A 496 9.19 -40.66 -10.69
C LEU A 496 8.89 -42.01 -10.08
N ALA A 497 9.55 -42.33 -8.94
CA ALA A 497 9.26 -43.60 -8.23
C ALA A 497 7.94 -43.49 -7.43
N LYS A 498 7.22 -44.62 -7.29
CA LYS A 498 5.89 -44.65 -6.63
C LYS A 498 5.92 -44.32 -5.13
N ASP A 499 7.03 -44.60 -4.48
CA ASP A 499 7.28 -44.35 -3.08
C ASP A 499 8.00 -43.01 -2.82
N GLN A 500 8.39 -42.30 -3.89
CA GLN A 500 9.07 -41.02 -3.81
C GLN A 500 8.13 -39.96 -3.22
N LYS A 501 8.69 -39.08 -2.36
CA LYS A 501 7.97 -37.92 -1.83
C LYS A 501 7.80 -36.84 -2.91
N LEU A 502 6.59 -36.61 -3.35
CA LEU A 502 6.25 -35.68 -4.42
C LEU A 502 5.42 -34.51 -3.88
N LEU A 503 5.92 -33.26 -4.07
CA LEU A 503 5.18 -32.05 -3.82
C LEU A 503 4.60 -31.55 -5.15
N LEU A 504 3.29 -31.70 -5.32
CA LEU A 504 2.58 -31.34 -6.55
C LEU A 504 2.17 -29.86 -6.50
N VAL A 505 2.56 -29.11 -7.52
CA VAL A 505 2.33 -27.66 -7.57
C VAL A 505 1.82 -27.24 -8.95
N CYS A 506 0.86 -26.35 -8.99
CA CYS A 506 0.47 -25.59 -10.18
C CYS A 506 0.20 -24.14 -9.80
N SER A 507 -0.54 -23.36 -10.57
CA SER A 507 -0.84 -21.97 -10.23
C SER A 507 -1.82 -21.80 -9.05
N LYS A 508 -2.94 -22.56 -9.02
CA LYS A 508 -4.05 -22.43 -8.05
C LYS A 508 -4.39 -23.70 -7.27
N GLY A 509 -3.65 -24.81 -7.43
CA GLY A 509 -3.87 -26.08 -6.73
C GLY A 509 -4.75 -27.10 -7.47
N LYS A 510 -5.70 -26.71 -8.31
CA LYS A 510 -6.66 -27.61 -8.98
C LYS A 510 -6.01 -28.70 -9.85
N ARG A 511 -5.07 -28.33 -10.71
CA ARG A 511 -4.36 -29.31 -11.57
C ARG A 511 -3.48 -30.24 -10.75
N ALA A 512 -2.85 -29.73 -9.68
CA ALA A 512 -2.07 -30.54 -8.75
C ALA A 512 -2.94 -31.59 -8.05
N TYR A 513 -4.15 -31.23 -7.63
CA TYR A 513 -5.12 -32.16 -7.07
C TYR A 513 -5.58 -33.23 -8.10
N PHE A 514 -5.82 -32.85 -9.35
CA PHE A 514 -6.13 -33.83 -10.40
C PHE A 514 -4.97 -34.79 -10.62
N LEU A 515 -3.73 -34.29 -10.63
CA LEU A 515 -2.56 -35.17 -10.73
C LEU A 515 -2.46 -36.10 -9.52
N GLN A 516 -2.67 -35.59 -8.29
CA GLN A 516 -2.66 -36.42 -7.08
C GLN A 516 -3.61 -37.61 -7.17
N ASN A 517 -4.86 -37.40 -7.65
CA ASN A 517 -5.84 -38.45 -7.80
C ASN A 517 -5.43 -39.49 -8.85
N ARG A 518 -4.85 -39.07 -10.00
CA ARG A 518 -4.31 -40.01 -11.02
C ARG A 518 -3.14 -40.79 -10.47
N LEU A 519 -2.18 -40.14 -9.82
CA LEU A 519 -1.02 -40.80 -9.25
C LEU A 519 -1.42 -41.83 -8.18
N ARG A 520 -2.37 -41.49 -7.31
CA ARG A 520 -2.93 -42.42 -6.33
C ARG A 520 -3.54 -43.67 -7.02
N HIS A 521 -4.27 -43.49 -8.11
CA HIS A 521 -4.82 -44.59 -8.90
C HIS A 521 -3.72 -45.50 -9.48
N TYR A 522 -2.57 -44.96 -9.87
CA TYR A 522 -1.42 -45.69 -10.36
C TYR A 522 -0.44 -46.16 -9.28
N GLY A 523 -0.83 -46.06 -8.00
CA GLY A 523 -0.10 -46.63 -6.86
C GLY A 523 1.01 -45.77 -6.30
N TYR A 524 1.03 -44.45 -6.54
CA TYR A 524 1.93 -43.54 -5.88
C TYR A 524 1.41 -43.22 -4.45
N THR A 525 2.25 -43.42 -3.44
CA THR A 525 1.82 -43.39 -2.03
C THR A 525 2.15 -42.11 -1.32
N ASN A 526 3.16 -41.35 -1.78
CA ASN A 526 3.71 -40.19 -1.08
C ASN A 526 3.53 -38.88 -1.88
N THR A 527 2.28 -38.56 -2.25
CA THR A 527 1.97 -37.35 -2.98
C THR A 527 1.29 -36.32 -2.10
N VAL A 528 1.74 -35.07 -2.12
CA VAL A 528 1.20 -33.96 -1.35
C VAL A 528 1.00 -32.77 -2.28
N VAL A 529 -0.13 -32.08 -2.18
CA VAL A 529 -0.39 -30.83 -2.93
C VAL A 529 -0.08 -29.63 -2.06
N LEU A 530 0.63 -28.65 -2.58
CA LEU A 530 0.85 -27.38 -1.88
C LEU A 530 -0.41 -26.52 -1.94
N GLU A 531 -1.01 -26.25 -0.79
CA GLU A 531 -2.14 -25.33 -0.68
C GLU A 531 -1.73 -23.90 -1.08
N GLY A 532 -2.62 -23.17 -1.73
CA GLY A 532 -2.31 -21.86 -2.28
C GLY A 532 -1.39 -21.88 -3.51
N ALA A 533 -0.72 -23.01 -3.77
CA ALA A 533 0.12 -23.25 -4.95
C ALA A 533 1.13 -22.11 -5.20
N THR A 534 1.53 -21.81 -6.44
CA THR A 534 2.44 -20.68 -6.73
C THR A 534 1.74 -19.32 -6.64
N PHE A 535 0.41 -19.29 -6.57
CA PHE A 535 -0.34 -18.05 -6.41
C PHE A 535 -0.10 -17.42 -5.05
N PHE A 536 0.03 -18.23 -4.02
CA PHE A 536 0.25 -17.79 -2.65
C PHE A 536 1.71 -17.94 -2.20
N ASN A 537 2.37 -19.04 -2.60
CA ASN A 537 3.71 -19.39 -2.14
C ASN A 537 4.78 -19.04 -3.17
N ASP A 538 5.96 -18.62 -2.70
CA ASP A 538 7.17 -18.58 -3.51
C ASP A 538 7.80 -19.99 -3.53
N VAL A 539 7.45 -20.78 -4.52
CA VAL A 539 7.96 -22.15 -4.64
C VAL A 539 9.37 -22.11 -5.23
N LYS A 540 10.32 -22.57 -4.43
CA LYS A 540 11.73 -22.71 -4.83
C LYS A 540 12.09 -24.18 -4.87
N VAL A 541 12.78 -24.61 -5.93
CA VAL A 541 13.44 -25.91 -5.97
C VAL A 541 14.88 -25.69 -5.54
N GLU A 542 15.36 -26.44 -4.53
CA GLU A 542 16.77 -26.43 -4.20
C GLU A 542 17.54 -26.95 -5.42
N HIS A 543 18.21 -26.08 -6.13
CA HIS A 543 19.01 -26.49 -7.29
C HIS A 543 20.22 -27.29 -6.81
N MET A 544 20.26 -28.55 -7.19
CA MET A 544 21.55 -29.19 -7.46
C MET A 544 22.14 -28.46 -8.67
N ALA A 545 23.37 -28.03 -8.60
CA ALA A 545 24.06 -27.17 -9.57
C ALA A 545 23.82 -27.60 -11.02
N GLY A 546 22.87 -26.95 -11.70
CA GLY A 546 22.49 -27.16 -13.09
C GLY A 546 22.15 -25.82 -13.76
N ALA A 547 22.30 -25.69 -15.05
CA ALA A 547 22.15 -24.44 -15.80
C ALA A 547 20.74 -23.82 -15.61
N VAL A 548 20.70 -22.54 -15.23
CA VAL A 548 19.47 -21.74 -15.13
C VAL A 548 18.74 -21.74 -16.48
N SER A 549 17.42 -22.04 -16.50
CA SER A 549 16.65 -22.09 -17.72
C SER A 549 16.56 -20.71 -18.41
N LYS A 550 16.40 -20.70 -19.74
CA LYS A 550 16.24 -19.46 -20.52
C LYS A 550 15.00 -18.65 -20.10
N ALA A 551 13.96 -19.31 -19.62
CA ALA A 551 12.76 -18.67 -19.09
C ALA A 551 13.07 -17.91 -17.78
N GLU A 552 13.80 -18.55 -16.86
CA GLU A 552 14.25 -17.90 -15.62
C GLU A 552 15.25 -16.78 -15.88
N GLU A 553 16.20 -16.96 -16.80
CA GLU A 553 17.09 -15.87 -17.20
C GLU A 553 16.30 -14.65 -17.70
N THR A 554 15.22 -14.89 -18.45
CA THR A 554 14.35 -13.80 -18.94
C THR A 554 13.57 -13.16 -17.79
N ARG A 555 13.06 -13.94 -16.85
CA ARG A 555 12.34 -13.48 -15.66
C ARG A 555 13.24 -12.59 -14.80
N VAL A 556 14.39 -13.09 -14.39
CA VAL A 556 15.31 -12.34 -13.52
C VAL A 556 15.92 -11.12 -14.23
N LYS A 557 16.08 -11.18 -15.55
CA LYS A 557 16.46 -10.01 -16.35
C LYS A 557 15.43 -8.90 -16.22
N ALA A 558 14.13 -9.21 -16.22
CA ALA A 558 13.07 -8.23 -16.03
C ALA A 558 13.12 -7.59 -14.62
N LEU A 559 13.67 -8.29 -13.63
CA LEU A 559 13.89 -7.83 -12.26
C LEU A 559 15.21 -7.04 -12.07
N GLY A 560 15.99 -6.87 -13.14
CA GLY A 560 17.26 -6.13 -13.08
C GLY A 560 18.52 -6.99 -12.97
N PHE A 561 18.40 -8.32 -13.02
CA PHE A 561 19.53 -9.25 -12.92
C PHE A 561 20.00 -9.68 -14.30
N LEU A 562 21.20 -9.29 -14.66
CA LEU A 562 21.84 -9.61 -15.93
C LEU A 562 22.81 -10.76 -15.72
N LYS A 563 22.70 -11.81 -16.54
CA LYS A 563 23.62 -12.95 -16.51
C LYS A 563 25.05 -12.49 -16.70
N ASP A 564 25.95 -12.94 -15.85
CA ASP A 564 27.37 -12.65 -15.99
C ASP A 564 27.96 -13.44 -17.18
N LYS A 565 28.80 -12.79 -17.98
CA LYS A 565 29.40 -13.42 -19.16
C LYS A 565 30.53 -14.38 -18.80
N ARG A 566 31.26 -14.09 -17.70
CA ARG A 566 32.46 -14.86 -17.26
C ARG A 566 32.09 -16.02 -16.37
N THR A 567 31.00 -15.86 -15.58
CA THR A 567 30.46 -16.85 -14.64
C THR A 567 28.98 -17.11 -14.97
N PRO A 568 28.69 -18.03 -15.92
CA PRO A 568 27.36 -18.20 -16.49
C PRO A 568 26.26 -18.63 -15.50
N ASP A 569 26.61 -19.08 -14.33
CA ASP A 569 25.75 -19.43 -13.18
C ASP A 569 25.45 -18.24 -12.24
N LYS A 570 26.08 -17.08 -12.49
CA LYS A 570 25.91 -15.87 -11.68
C LYS A 570 25.31 -14.71 -12.46
N PHE A 571 24.79 -13.75 -11.70
CA PHE A 571 24.07 -12.58 -12.20
C PHE A 571 24.63 -11.30 -11.58
N ASN A 572 24.44 -10.19 -12.27
CA ASN A 572 24.75 -8.85 -11.79
C ASN A 572 23.45 -8.12 -11.54
N GLY A 573 23.16 -7.81 -10.27
CA GLY A 573 21.91 -7.22 -9.80
C GLY A 573 21.94 -5.70 -9.85
N ARG A 574 21.11 -5.09 -10.70
CA ARG A 574 21.05 -3.65 -10.87
C ARG A 574 20.19 -3.00 -9.81
N VAL A 575 20.80 -2.22 -8.92
CA VAL A 575 20.15 -1.37 -7.93
C VAL A 575 19.83 -0.01 -8.54
N ILE A 576 18.59 0.44 -8.42
CA ILE A 576 18.14 1.72 -8.94
C ILE A 576 18.52 2.81 -7.95
N THR A 577 19.21 3.83 -8.46
CA THR A 577 19.46 5.05 -7.70
C THR A 577 18.59 6.16 -8.25
N ARG A 578 18.08 7.00 -7.42
CA ARG A 578 17.33 8.18 -7.84
C ARG A 578 18.31 9.18 -8.45
N ASN A 579 18.40 9.21 -9.78
CA ASN A 579 19.29 10.13 -10.52
C ASN A 579 20.80 10.07 -10.18
N GLY A 580 21.27 8.96 -9.62
CA GLY A 580 22.66 8.79 -9.16
C GLY A 580 22.95 9.30 -7.74
N LYS A 581 21.91 9.70 -7.02
CA LYS A 581 22.03 10.16 -5.63
C LYS A 581 21.56 9.05 -4.69
N ILE A 582 22.39 8.72 -3.72
CA ILE A 582 22.08 7.76 -2.64
C ILE A 582 22.47 8.37 -1.30
N THR A 583 21.81 7.94 -0.23
CA THR A 583 22.18 8.30 1.15
C THR A 583 23.32 7.42 1.66
N ALA A 584 23.95 7.81 2.77
CA ALA A 584 24.98 7.00 3.41
C ALA A 584 24.44 5.63 3.87
N ASP A 585 23.20 5.57 4.35
CA ASP A 585 22.58 4.33 4.79
C ASP A 585 22.22 3.42 3.61
N GLU A 586 21.75 3.97 2.49
CA GLU A 586 21.55 3.22 1.24
C GLU A 586 22.89 2.67 0.71
N ALA A 587 23.98 3.46 0.80
CA ALA A 587 25.31 3.00 0.40
C ALA A 587 25.81 1.85 1.27
N LYS A 588 25.60 1.90 2.59
CA LYS A 588 25.90 0.80 3.51
C LYS A 588 25.10 -0.45 3.16
N ALA A 589 23.78 -0.30 2.97
CA ALA A 589 22.92 -1.42 2.62
C ALA A 589 23.33 -2.10 1.30
N ILE A 590 23.77 -1.33 0.30
CA ILE A 590 24.29 -1.89 -0.96
C ILE A 590 25.60 -2.64 -0.73
N ALA A 591 26.51 -2.11 0.11
CA ALA A 591 27.76 -2.78 0.44
C ALA A 591 27.51 -4.11 1.18
N GLU A 592 26.70 -4.09 2.25
CA GLU A 592 26.31 -5.29 2.99
C GLU A 592 25.58 -6.32 2.10
N ALA A 593 24.69 -5.86 1.23
CA ALA A 593 24.01 -6.72 0.28
C ALA A 593 24.97 -7.41 -0.69
N SER A 594 25.99 -6.68 -1.13
CA SER A 594 27.03 -7.22 -2.03
C SER A 594 27.88 -8.27 -1.34
N GLU A 595 28.28 -8.04 -0.09
CA GLU A 595 29.05 -9.01 0.72
C GLU A 595 28.23 -10.26 1.04
N ARG A 596 26.95 -10.08 1.39
CA ARG A 596 26.07 -11.17 1.84
C ARG A 596 25.54 -12.04 0.73
N TYR A 597 25.23 -11.47 -0.43
CA TYR A 597 24.49 -12.14 -1.51
C TYR A 597 25.24 -12.20 -2.84
N GLY A 598 26.32 -11.46 -3.00
CA GLY A 598 27.11 -11.35 -4.23
C GLY A 598 28.57 -11.71 -4.03
N SER A 599 29.45 -11.04 -4.80
CA SER A 599 30.92 -11.23 -4.73
C SER A 599 31.62 -10.26 -3.78
N GLY A 600 30.90 -9.33 -3.12
CA GLY A 600 31.50 -8.21 -2.39
C GLY A 600 31.89 -7.02 -3.26
N GLU A 601 31.66 -7.10 -4.58
CA GLU A 601 31.96 -6.03 -5.52
C GLU A 601 30.71 -5.30 -6.02
N VAL A 602 30.81 -3.96 -6.16
CA VAL A 602 29.75 -3.10 -6.70
C VAL A 602 30.30 -2.28 -7.83
N THR A 603 29.61 -2.26 -8.96
CA THR A 603 29.99 -1.49 -10.15
C THR A 603 29.01 -0.34 -10.39
N MET A 604 29.51 0.87 -10.64
CA MET A 604 28.72 2.01 -11.08
C MET A 604 28.50 1.94 -12.59
N THR A 605 27.25 2.06 -13.03
CA THR A 605 26.91 2.02 -14.45
C THR A 605 26.89 3.42 -15.06
N SER A 606 27.03 3.51 -16.37
CA SER A 606 26.91 4.77 -17.11
C SER A 606 25.51 5.42 -17.04
N ARG A 607 24.53 4.74 -16.44
CA ARG A 607 23.18 5.27 -16.20
C ARG A 607 22.92 5.62 -14.74
N LEU A 608 24.00 5.82 -13.99
CA LEU A 608 23.95 6.20 -12.58
C LEU A 608 23.21 5.18 -11.69
N THR A 609 23.08 3.93 -12.13
CA THR A 609 22.65 2.81 -11.29
C THR A 609 23.87 2.05 -10.79
N MET A 610 23.72 1.30 -9.70
CA MET A 610 24.78 0.44 -9.17
C MET A 610 24.46 -1.01 -9.50
N GLU A 611 25.48 -1.84 -9.73
CA GLU A 611 25.29 -3.27 -9.96
C GLU A 611 26.09 -4.07 -8.93
N ILE A 612 25.40 -4.90 -8.14
CA ILE A 612 26.01 -5.88 -7.26
C ILE A 612 26.43 -7.06 -8.12
N GLN A 613 27.72 -7.37 -8.09
CA GLN A 613 28.34 -8.36 -8.95
C GLN A 613 28.26 -9.78 -8.37
N GLY A 614 28.22 -10.78 -9.27
CA GLY A 614 28.45 -12.18 -8.93
C GLY A 614 27.38 -12.83 -8.04
N VAL A 615 26.13 -12.41 -8.14
CA VAL A 615 24.98 -12.93 -7.38
C VAL A 615 24.60 -14.31 -7.88
N PRO A 616 24.70 -15.38 -7.08
CA PRO A 616 24.14 -16.68 -7.44
C PRO A 616 22.63 -16.60 -7.68
N PHE A 617 22.11 -17.46 -8.52
CA PHE A 617 20.67 -17.42 -8.88
C PHE A 617 19.75 -17.53 -7.66
N GLU A 618 20.05 -18.39 -6.72
CA GLU A 618 19.34 -18.61 -5.46
C GLU A 618 19.32 -17.39 -4.54
N ASN A 619 20.33 -16.52 -4.65
CA ASN A 619 20.43 -15.30 -3.84
C ASN A 619 19.67 -14.11 -4.43
N ILE A 620 19.09 -14.22 -5.63
CA ILE A 620 18.43 -13.10 -6.30
C ILE A 620 17.24 -12.58 -5.48
N GLU A 621 16.33 -13.45 -5.07
CA GLU A 621 15.16 -13.01 -4.29
C GLU A 621 15.51 -12.56 -2.86
N PRO A 622 16.38 -13.27 -2.10
CA PRO A 622 16.86 -12.77 -0.82
C PRO A 622 17.56 -11.39 -0.90
N LEU A 623 18.36 -11.16 -1.93
CA LEU A 623 18.98 -9.88 -2.20
C LEU A 623 17.93 -8.79 -2.47
N ARG A 624 16.94 -9.08 -3.27
CA ARG A 624 15.85 -8.14 -3.57
C ARG A 624 15.05 -7.76 -2.33
N GLU A 625 14.71 -8.74 -1.50
CA GLU A 625 14.02 -8.50 -0.22
C GLU A 625 14.85 -7.62 0.71
N TYR A 626 16.14 -7.92 0.84
CA TYR A 626 17.05 -7.12 1.67
C TYR A 626 17.13 -5.66 1.19
N LEU A 627 17.31 -5.45 -0.11
CA LEU A 627 17.37 -4.10 -0.71
C LEU A 627 16.05 -3.33 -0.55
N LEU A 628 14.91 -4.01 -0.74
CA LEU A 628 13.59 -3.41 -0.52
C LEU A 628 13.38 -2.97 0.94
N GLN A 629 13.83 -3.77 1.90
CA GLN A 629 13.81 -3.39 3.32
C GLN A 629 14.67 -2.15 3.61
N ALA A 630 15.73 -1.95 2.84
CA ALA A 630 16.56 -0.75 2.90
C ALA A 630 16.00 0.44 2.09
N GLY A 631 14.81 0.32 1.48
CA GLY A 631 14.19 1.34 0.63
C GLY A 631 14.80 1.45 -0.76
N LEU A 632 15.52 0.40 -1.19
CA LEU A 632 16.15 0.29 -2.50
C LEU A 632 15.42 -0.75 -3.35
N GLU A 633 15.43 -0.56 -4.65
CA GLU A 633 14.82 -1.51 -5.60
C GLU A 633 15.83 -1.97 -6.66
N THR A 634 15.54 -3.13 -7.27
CA THR A 634 16.27 -3.62 -8.44
C THR A 634 15.41 -3.51 -9.68
N GLY A 635 16.03 -3.29 -10.85
CA GLY A 635 15.25 -3.14 -12.10
C GLY A 635 15.96 -2.43 -13.22
N GLY A 636 15.23 -1.54 -13.88
CA GLY A 636 15.75 -0.68 -14.93
C GLY A 636 16.11 -1.39 -16.24
N THR A 637 15.46 -2.53 -16.52
CA THR A 637 15.65 -3.34 -17.75
C THR A 637 14.32 -3.48 -18.53
N GLY A 638 14.36 -4.08 -19.72
CA GLY A 638 13.14 -4.32 -20.53
C GLY A 638 12.69 -3.14 -21.39
N SER A 639 11.54 -3.28 -22.02
CA SER A 639 10.93 -2.31 -22.94
C SER A 639 10.00 -1.35 -22.18
N LYS A 640 10.59 -0.53 -21.31
CA LYS A 640 9.92 0.41 -20.40
C LYS A 640 10.71 1.71 -20.31
N VAL A 641 10.17 2.68 -19.58
CA VAL A 641 10.93 3.85 -19.15
C VAL A 641 12.12 3.39 -18.30
N ARG A 642 13.27 3.94 -18.55
CA ARG A 642 14.54 3.59 -17.87
C ARG A 642 14.81 4.54 -16.72
N PRO A 643 15.63 4.14 -15.72
CA PRO A 643 16.07 5.06 -14.67
C PRO A 643 16.58 6.37 -15.26
N VAL A 644 16.12 7.47 -14.68
CA VAL A 644 16.45 8.83 -15.16
C VAL A 644 17.92 9.15 -14.88
N VAL A 645 18.60 9.73 -15.84
CA VAL A 645 19.99 10.19 -15.68
C VAL A 645 19.98 11.69 -15.45
N SER A 646 20.71 12.17 -14.45
CA SER A 646 20.84 13.58 -14.15
C SER A 646 22.30 13.97 -13.91
N CYS A 647 22.69 15.19 -14.29
CA CYS A 647 23.93 15.74 -13.79
C CYS A 647 23.74 16.38 -12.40
N LYS A 648 24.87 16.70 -11.71
CA LYS A 648 24.85 17.40 -10.42
C LYS A 648 24.50 18.90 -10.54
N GLY A 649 23.68 19.31 -11.52
CA GLY A 649 23.39 20.71 -11.83
C GLY A 649 22.93 21.54 -10.64
N THR A 650 22.14 20.96 -9.74
CA THR A 650 21.69 21.60 -8.49
C THR A 650 22.86 22.12 -7.62
N THR A 651 23.96 21.39 -7.55
CA THR A 651 25.14 21.73 -6.75
C THR A 651 26.33 22.23 -7.60
N CYS A 652 26.13 22.37 -8.91
CA CYS A 652 27.17 22.79 -9.85
C CYS A 652 27.19 24.31 -10.01
N GLN A 653 28.39 24.93 -10.01
CA GLN A 653 28.56 26.37 -10.25
C GLN A 653 28.01 26.86 -11.61
N TYR A 654 27.80 25.97 -12.57
CA TYR A 654 27.24 26.27 -13.89
C TYR A 654 25.76 25.83 -14.01
N GLY A 655 25.17 25.26 -12.97
CA GLY A 655 23.78 24.81 -12.99
C GLY A 655 22.79 25.96 -13.14
N LEU A 656 21.86 25.83 -14.08
CA LEU A 656 20.81 26.82 -14.35
C LEU A 656 19.47 26.42 -13.81
N ILE A 657 19.28 25.12 -13.47
CA ILE A 657 18.06 24.53 -12.94
C ILE A 657 18.38 23.56 -11.80
N ASP A 658 17.40 23.27 -10.98
CA ASP A 658 17.48 22.18 -9.99
C ASP A 658 17.27 20.82 -10.68
N THR A 659 18.40 20.20 -11.05
CA THR A 659 18.39 18.92 -11.75
C THR A 659 17.96 17.76 -10.85
N PHE A 660 18.26 17.82 -9.55
CA PHE A 660 17.91 16.75 -8.63
C PHE A 660 16.39 16.71 -8.39
N ALA A 661 15.77 17.85 -8.07
CA ALA A 661 14.34 17.91 -7.88
C ALA A 661 13.56 17.52 -9.14
N LEU A 662 13.95 18.05 -10.31
CA LEU A 662 13.29 17.72 -11.57
C LEU A 662 13.44 16.25 -11.95
N SER A 663 14.64 15.68 -11.82
CA SER A 663 14.88 14.28 -12.20
C SER A 663 14.23 13.29 -11.20
N GLU A 664 14.12 13.64 -9.93
CA GLU A 664 13.38 12.84 -8.94
C GLU A 664 11.88 12.81 -9.28
N GLU A 665 11.30 13.95 -9.63
CA GLU A 665 9.90 14.00 -10.04
C GLU A 665 9.63 13.23 -11.35
N ILE A 666 10.52 13.33 -12.32
CA ILE A 666 10.45 12.53 -13.56
C ILE A 666 10.56 11.04 -13.24
N HIS A 667 11.40 10.66 -12.28
CA HIS A 667 11.55 9.27 -11.83
C HIS A 667 10.25 8.73 -11.22
N GLU A 668 9.67 9.47 -10.27
CA GLU A 668 8.42 9.06 -9.61
C GLU A 668 7.24 8.98 -10.61
N ARG A 669 7.07 10.00 -11.45
CA ARG A 669 5.92 10.04 -12.38
C ARG A 669 6.04 9.05 -13.53
N PHE A 670 7.24 8.84 -14.07
CA PHE A 670 7.39 8.11 -15.35
C PHE A 670 8.18 6.81 -15.24
N PHE A 671 9.13 6.69 -14.34
CA PHE A 671 9.77 5.39 -14.12
C PHE A 671 8.88 4.50 -13.25
N HIS A 672 8.38 5.00 -12.12
CA HIS A 672 7.45 4.27 -11.25
C HIS A 672 6.02 4.27 -11.82
N GLY A 673 5.46 5.43 -12.12
CA GLY A 673 4.07 5.56 -12.58
C GLY A 673 3.75 4.82 -13.88
N TYR A 674 4.78 4.59 -14.76
CA TYR A 674 4.64 3.80 -15.99
C TYR A 674 5.34 2.44 -15.92
N SER A 675 5.61 1.92 -14.72
CA SER A 675 6.33 0.64 -14.52
C SER A 675 5.58 -0.57 -15.09
N SER A 676 4.25 -0.54 -15.13
CA SER A 676 3.39 -1.56 -15.75
C SER A 676 3.23 -1.38 -17.27
N VAL A 677 3.55 -0.20 -17.80
CA VAL A 677 3.29 0.15 -19.20
C VAL A 677 4.40 -0.38 -20.12
N LYS A 678 4.05 -1.28 -21.03
CA LYS A 678 4.96 -1.82 -22.04
C LYS A 678 5.09 -0.83 -23.21
N LEU A 679 6.32 -0.50 -23.56
CA LEU A 679 6.68 0.36 -24.71
C LEU A 679 7.22 -0.48 -25.88
N PRO A 680 7.31 0.07 -27.10
CA PRO A 680 7.94 -0.60 -28.24
C PRO A 680 9.39 -1.03 -27.97
N HIS A 681 10.15 -0.20 -27.25
CA HIS A 681 11.51 -0.45 -26.77
C HIS A 681 11.75 0.36 -25.48
N LYS A 682 12.97 0.27 -24.93
CA LYS A 682 13.39 1.12 -23.80
C LYS A 682 13.27 2.61 -24.16
N PHE A 683 12.80 3.42 -23.21
CA PHE A 683 12.72 4.88 -23.30
C PHE A 683 13.66 5.51 -22.26
N LYS A 684 14.59 6.33 -22.70
CA LYS A 684 15.64 6.91 -21.87
C LYS A 684 15.44 8.41 -21.71
N ILE A 685 15.48 8.90 -20.48
CA ILE A 685 15.37 10.33 -20.14
C ILE A 685 16.67 10.79 -19.48
N ALA A 686 17.14 11.98 -19.84
CA ALA A 686 18.30 12.60 -19.21
C ALA A 686 18.05 14.08 -18.93
N VAL A 687 18.51 14.57 -17.76
CA VAL A 687 18.36 15.96 -17.29
C VAL A 687 19.73 16.60 -17.12
N GLY A 688 20.02 17.62 -17.92
CA GLY A 688 21.22 18.43 -17.85
C GLY A 688 20.96 19.79 -17.21
N GLY A 689 21.84 20.23 -16.31
CA GLY A 689 21.67 21.49 -15.59
C GLY A 689 21.99 22.72 -16.46
N CYS A 690 22.75 22.58 -17.54
CA CYS A 690 23.16 23.68 -18.40
C CYS A 690 23.68 23.16 -19.75
N PRO A 691 23.92 24.03 -20.75
CA PRO A 691 24.43 23.69 -22.08
C PRO A 691 25.83 23.04 -22.16
N ASN A 692 26.55 22.90 -21.03
CA ASN A 692 27.78 22.08 -21.00
C ASN A 692 27.50 20.59 -21.28
N ASN A 693 26.25 20.15 -21.26
CA ASN A 693 25.79 18.85 -21.77
C ASN A 693 26.50 17.63 -21.16
N CYS A 694 26.84 17.67 -19.84
CA CYS A 694 27.69 16.67 -19.16
C CYS A 694 27.12 15.25 -19.22
N VAL A 695 25.81 15.09 -19.16
CA VAL A 695 25.11 13.78 -19.21
C VAL A 695 24.51 13.49 -20.58
N LYS A 696 24.82 14.30 -21.56
CA LYS A 696 24.43 14.14 -22.97
C LYS A 696 22.90 13.93 -23.14
N PRO A 697 22.05 14.88 -22.66
CA PRO A 697 20.63 14.78 -22.84
C PRO A 697 20.19 14.62 -24.30
N ASP A 698 20.85 15.27 -25.21
CA ASP A 698 20.65 15.21 -26.66
C ASP A 698 20.94 13.84 -27.32
N LEU A 699 21.57 12.91 -26.58
CA LEU A 699 21.80 11.53 -27.01
C LEU A 699 20.89 10.51 -26.31
N ASN A 700 19.87 10.98 -25.65
CA ASN A 700 18.81 10.14 -25.04
C ASN A 700 17.50 10.25 -25.84
N ASP A 701 16.58 9.33 -25.63
CA ASP A 701 15.29 9.35 -26.34
C ASP A 701 14.56 10.68 -26.09
N LEU A 702 14.68 11.21 -24.86
CA LEU A 702 14.27 12.55 -24.48
C LEU A 702 15.33 13.18 -23.55
N GLY A 703 15.67 14.44 -23.78
CA GLY A 703 16.62 15.18 -22.97
C GLY A 703 16.11 16.55 -22.57
N VAL A 704 16.39 16.97 -21.34
CA VAL A 704 16.06 18.30 -20.83
C VAL A 704 17.33 19.03 -20.45
N ILE A 705 17.49 20.28 -20.89
CA ILE A 705 18.66 21.13 -20.59
C ILE A 705 18.19 22.49 -20.08
N GLY A 706 18.70 22.91 -18.92
CA GLY A 706 18.44 24.23 -18.36
C GLY A 706 18.97 25.34 -19.25
N GLN A 707 18.22 26.42 -19.40
CA GLN A 707 18.49 27.55 -20.30
C GLN A 707 18.38 28.89 -19.55
N ARG A 708 19.19 29.87 -20.03
CA ARG A 708 18.99 31.30 -19.73
C ARG A 708 19.08 32.06 -21.04
N VAL A 709 17.95 32.43 -21.59
CA VAL A 709 17.85 33.20 -22.84
C VAL A 709 18.13 34.67 -22.56
N PRO A 710 19.29 35.23 -23.01
CA PRO A 710 19.64 36.61 -22.72
C PRO A 710 18.70 37.58 -23.45
N GLN A 711 18.34 38.67 -22.81
CA GLN A 711 17.60 39.77 -23.43
C GLN A 711 18.56 41.00 -23.57
N ILE A 712 18.66 41.49 -24.81
CA ILE A 712 19.47 42.66 -25.07
C ILE A 712 18.66 43.92 -24.95
N ASP A 713 19.18 44.91 -24.20
CA ASP A 713 18.68 46.27 -24.17
C ASP A 713 19.60 47.14 -25.08
N PRO A 714 19.18 47.47 -26.30
CA PRO A 714 20.00 48.21 -27.26
C PRO A 714 20.29 49.66 -26.82
N GLU A 715 19.42 50.25 -26.02
CA GLU A 715 19.58 51.63 -25.53
C GLU A 715 20.71 51.74 -24.53
N LYS A 716 20.96 50.72 -23.75
CA LYS A 716 22.05 50.66 -22.78
C LYS A 716 23.39 50.28 -23.39
N CYS A 717 23.40 49.76 -24.62
CA CYS A 717 24.64 49.41 -25.30
C CYS A 717 25.39 50.64 -25.78
N ARG A 718 26.64 50.85 -25.34
CA ARG A 718 27.47 52.00 -25.62
C ARG A 718 28.50 51.80 -26.79
N GLY A 719 28.51 50.67 -27.44
CA GLY A 719 29.42 50.38 -28.55
C GLY A 719 30.91 50.36 -28.14
N CYS A 720 31.22 49.69 -27.06
CA CYS A 720 32.58 49.61 -26.50
C CYS A 720 33.60 49.04 -27.50
N LYS A 721 34.82 49.65 -27.57
CA LYS A 721 35.93 49.10 -28.40
C LYS A 721 36.31 47.66 -28.01
N VAL A 722 36.12 47.30 -26.72
CA VAL A 722 36.31 45.94 -26.21
C VAL A 722 35.04 45.56 -25.51
N CYS A 723 34.26 44.72 -26.13
CA CYS A 723 32.98 44.27 -25.58
C CYS A 723 33.17 43.06 -24.65
N GLN A 724 32.83 43.24 -23.37
CA GLN A 724 32.94 42.13 -22.40
C GLN A 724 31.95 40.99 -22.65
N ILE A 725 30.81 41.24 -23.29
CA ILE A 725 29.86 40.21 -23.66
C ILE A 725 30.43 39.31 -24.76
N GLU A 726 30.96 39.95 -25.83
CA GLU A 726 31.59 39.23 -26.94
C GLU A 726 32.78 38.39 -26.47
N ASN A 727 33.67 38.98 -25.64
CA ASN A 727 34.86 38.30 -25.10
C ASN A 727 34.52 37.13 -24.14
N ASN A 728 33.41 37.20 -23.46
CA ASN A 728 32.98 36.14 -22.54
C ASN A 728 32.03 35.10 -23.17
N CYS A 729 31.66 35.22 -24.45
CA CYS A 729 30.83 34.26 -25.12
C CYS A 729 31.66 33.03 -25.56
N PRO A 730 31.47 31.86 -24.91
CA PRO A 730 32.37 30.72 -25.16
C PRO A 730 32.17 30.05 -26.53
N ILE A 731 31.11 30.40 -27.25
CA ILE A 731 30.72 29.83 -28.54
C ILE A 731 30.67 30.91 -29.63
N HIS A 732 31.14 32.13 -29.31
CA HIS A 732 31.22 33.26 -30.23
C HIS A 732 29.90 33.65 -30.92
N ALA A 733 28.76 33.35 -30.27
CA ALA A 733 27.42 33.74 -30.73
C ALA A 733 27.10 35.21 -30.47
N ALA A 734 27.80 35.87 -29.55
CA ALA A 734 27.66 37.28 -29.26
C ALA A 734 28.74 38.06 -30.00
N LYS A 735 28.39 39.06 -30.84
CA LYS A 735 29.29 39.88 -31.63
C LYS A 735 28.85 41.34 -31.62
N VAL A 736 29.82 42.25 -31.77
CA VAL A 736 29.53 43.68 -31.99
C VAL A 736 29.36 43.90 -33.50
N ILE A 737 28.15 44.29 -33.91
CA ILE A 737 27.82 44.62 -35.31
C ILE A 737 27.27 46.05 -35.30
N ASP A 738 27.79 46.90 -36.17
CA ASP A 738 27.41 48.34 -36.28
C ASP A 738 27.48 49.09 -34.95
N GLY A 739 28.48 48.78 -34.13
CA GLY A 739 28.69 49.42 -32.85
C GLY A 739 27.72 49.00 -31.74
N LYS A 740 26.92 47.96 -31.95
CA LYS A 740 26.00 47.38 -30.96
C LYS A 740 26.24 45.90 -30.75
N ILE A 741 26.06 45.44 -29.53
CA ILE A 741 26.11 44.02 -29.26
C ILE A 741 24.86 43.31 -29.84
N THR A 742 25.13 42.24 -30.56
CA THR A 742 24.11 41.37 -31.15
C THR A 742 24.40 39.94 -30.74
N ILE A 743 23.39 39.14 -30.51
CA ILE A 743 23.50 37.72 -30.23
C ILE A 743 22.83 36.96 -31.39
N ASP A 744 23.58 36.11 -32.05
CA ASP A 744 23.06 35.20 -33.06
C ASP A 744 22.24 34.13 -32.36
N GLU A 745 20.90 34.20 -32.49
CA GLU A 745 19.97 33.29 -31.84
C GLU A 745 20.11 31.83 -32.31
N THR A 746 20.59 31.62 -33.53
CA THR A 746 20.77 30.27 -34.09
C THR A 746 22.03 29.60 -33.57
N ALA A 747 23.09 30.39 -33.30
CA ALA A 747 24.35 29.93 -32.72
C ALA A 747 24.32 29.91 -31.18
N CYS A 748 23.45 30.70 -30.54
CA CYS A 748 23.38 30.82 -29.09
C CYS A 748 22.79 29.58 -28.42
N ASN A 749 23.56 28.96 -27.50
CA ASN A 749 23.13 27.82 -26.73
C ASN A 749 22.43 28.20 -25.39
N HIS A 750 22.17 29.48 -25.16
CA HIS A 750 21.49 30.01 -23.98
C HIS A 750 22.14 29.65 -22.63
N CYS A 751 23.46 29.64 -22.57
CA CYS A 751 24.23 29.32 -21.36
C CYS A 751 24.24 30.43 -20.30
N GLY A 752 23.77 31.63 -20.62
CA GLY A 752 23.69 32.77 -19.74
C GLY A 752 25.05 33.39 -19.31
N ARG A 753 26.18 33.01 -19.90
CA ARG A 753 27.50 33.54 -19.52
C ARG A 753 27.71 35.01 -19.83
N CYS A 754 26.95 35.57 -20.76
CA CYS A 754 26.94 36.99 -21.10
C CYS A 754 26.24 37.88 -20.04
N LEU A 755 25.37 37.28 -19.20
CA LEU A 755 24.59 38.01 -18.20
C LEU A 755 25.51 38.66 -17.15
N GLY A 756 25.24 39.92 -16.85
CA GLY A 756 25.99 40.70 -15.85
C GLY A 756 27.44 41.05 -16.27
N LYS A 757 27.86 40.79 -17.54
CA LYS A 757 29.20 41.11 -18.00
C LYS A 757 29.32 42.50 -18.58
N CYS A 758 28.22 43.13 -18.98
CA CYS A 758 28.20 44.49 -19.45
C CYS A 758 28.18 45.49 -18.29
N PRO A 759 29.17 46.41 -18.16
CA PRO A 759 29.15 47.42 -17.09
C PRO A 759 28.01 48.42 -17.26
N PHE A 760 27.41 48.53 -18.44
CA PHE A 760 26.27 49.38 -18.77
C PHE A 760 24.94 48.64 -18.73
N LYS A 761 24.94 47.37 -18.31
CA LYS A 761 23.76 46.55 -18.13
C LYS A 761 22.94 46.28 -19.41
N ALA A 762 23.58 46.28 -20.56
CA ALA A 762 22.94 46.04 -21.84
C ALA A 762 22.42 44.57 -22.01
N VAL A 763 22.94 43.59 -21.22
CA VAL A 763 22.48 42.24 -21.15
C VAL A 763 22.43 41.83 -19.66
N GLU A 764 21.39 42.22 -18.97
CA GLU A 764 21.15 41.92 -17.54
C GLU A 764 19.95 40.97 -17.37
N ASN A 765 18.91 41.23 -18.17
CA ASN A 765 17.70 40.46 -18.13
C ASN A 765 17.80 39.16 -18.95
N TYR A 766 17.05 38.15 -18.53
CA TYR A 766 16.98 36.87 -19.23
C TYR A 766 15.66 36.15 -18.96
N THR A 767 15.27 35.25 -19.83
CA THR A 767 14.20 34.28 -19.56
C THR A 767 14.86 32.95 -19.14
N ALA A 768 14.54 32.51 -17.90
CA ALA A 768 14.92 31.17 -17.44
C ALA A 768 13.99 30.13 -18.06
N GLY A 769 14.52 28.95 -18.42
CA GLY A 769 13.68 27.93 -18.99
C GLY A 769 14.38 26.60 -19.23
N TYR A 770 13.71 25.76 -19.99
CA TYR A 770 14.14 24.41 -20.33
C TYR A 770 14.09 24.21 -21.85
N ARG A 771 15.12 23.61 -22.40
CA ARG A 771 15.14 23.13 -23.79
C ARG A 771 14.99 21.63 -23.80
N ILE A 772 14.02 21.10 -24.55
CA ILE A 772 13.72 19.68 -24.61
C ILE A 772 14.20 19.12 -25.94
N TYR A 773 15.01 18.08 -25.90
CA TYR A 773 15.50 17.33 -27.04
C TYR A 773 14.73 16.01 -27.17
N ILE A 774 14.38 15.61 -28.39
CA ILE A 774 13.72 14.33 -28.69
C ILE A 774 14.45 13.59 -29.81
N GLY A 775 14.33 12.27 -29.86
CA GLY A 775 14.87 11.43 -30.94
C GLY A 775 16.38 11.21 -30.86
N GLY A 776 16.99 11.48 -29.69
CA GLY A 776 18.39 11.13 -29.45
C GLY A 776 18.59 9.63 -29.24
N ARG A 777 19.79 9.15 -29.61
CA ARG A 777 20.17 7.75 -29.47
C ARG A 777 21.66 7.57 -29.32
N TRP A 778 22.11 6.79 -28.36
CA TRP A 778 23.50 6.37 -28.19
C TRP A 778 23.60 4.86 -28.08
N GLY A 779 24.46 4.22 -28.83
CA GLY A 779 24.71 2.78 -28.86
C GLY A 779 25.29 2.33 -30.24
N LYS A 780 24.88 1.15 -30.72
CA LYS A 780 25.31 0.61 -32.03
C LYS A 780 25.01 1.55 -33.20
N ARG A 781 23.98 2.37 -33.08
CA ARG A 781 23.70 3.50 -33.95
C ARG A 781 23.64 4.76 -33.12
N VAL A 782 24.10 5.87 -33.62
CA VAL A 782 24.07 7.17 -32.97
C VAL A 782 23.11 8.08 -33.73
N ALA A 783 22.26 8.79 -33.01
CA ALA A 783 21.44 9.88 -33.53
C ALA A 783 21.45 11.02 -32.52
N GLN A 784 21.72 12.23 -32.99
CA GLN A 784 21.57 13.41 -32.15
C GLN A 784 20.13 13.87 -32.15
N GLY A 785 19.55 14.07 -30.95
CA GLY A 785 18.22 14.59 -30.79
C GLY A 785 18.13 16.05 -31.29
N ARG A 786 16.95 16.39 -31.81
CA ARG A 786 16.61 17.78 -32.16
C ARG A 786 15.80 18.36 -30.99
N TYR A 787 15.95 19.65 -30.72
CA TYR A 787 15.19 20.33 -29.68
C TYR A 787 13.84 20.82 -30.22
N LEU A 788 12.86 20.79 -29.36
CA LEU A 788 11.56 21.38 -29.59
C LEU A 788 11.61 22.90 -29.46
N ASP A 789 10.86 23.58 -30.30
CA ASP A 789 10.66 25.01 -30.21
C ASP A 789 9.24 25.27 -29.66
N PRO A 790 9.06 26.06 -28.60
CA PRO A 790 9.92 27.06 -27.97
C PRO A 790 10.75 26.56 -26.77
N VAL A 791 11.44 27.48 -26.07
CA VAL A 791 12.00 27.24 -24.72
C VAL A 791 10.85 27.25 -23.72
N PHE A 792 10.70 26.14 -22.97
CA PHE A 792 9.66 25.98 -21.96
C PHE A 792 10.01 26.74 -20.68
N THR A 793 9.05 27.38 -20.04
CA THR A 793 9.30 28.26 -18.88
C THR A 793 8.87 27.66 -17.55
N SER A 794 8.03 26.61 -17.56
CA SER A 794 7.57 25.94 -16.35
C SER A 794 8.01 24.46 -16.32
N LYS A 795 8.14 23.94 -15.10
CA LYS A 795 8.41 22.53 -14.86
C LYS A 795 7.23 21.65 -15.31
N GLU A 796 6.02 22.12 -15.15
CA GLU A 796 4.78 21.45 -15.51
C GLU A 796 4.69 21.23 -17.02
N GLU A 797 5.08 22.23 -17.83
CA GLU A 797 5.19 22.05 -19.29
C GLU A 797 6.18 20.97 -19.67
N VAL A 798 7.35 20.94 -19.02
CA VAL A 798 8.38 19.91 -19.26
C VAL A 798 7.83 18.51 -18.95
N LEU A 799 7.16 18.34 -17.81
CA LEU A 799 6.58 17.06 -17.38
C LEU A 799 5.47 16.61 -18.35
N ALA A 800 4.62 17.54 -18.80
CA ALA A 800 3.60 17.25 -19.79
C ALA A 800 4.19 16.79 -21.13
N ILE A 801 5.25 17.42 -21.62
CA ILE A 801 5.93 17.00 -22.86
C ILE A 801 6.56 15.62 -22.70
N ILE A 802 7.17 15.31 -21.55
CA ILE A 802 7.73 13.98 -21.28
C ILE A 802 6.63 12.92 -21.36
N GLU A 803 5.49 13.16 -20.71
CA GLU A 803 4.35 12.25 -20.71
C GLU A 803 3.80 12.03 -22.13
N LYS A 804 3.59 13.11 -22.88
CA LYS A 804 3.15 13.05 -24.28
C LYS A 804 4.12 12.27 -25.15
N ALA A 805 5.45 12.42 -24.96
CA ALA A 805 6.45 11.67 -25.73
C ALA A 805 6.40 10.15 -25.42
N ILE A 806 6.17 9.77 -24.17
CA ILE A 806 5.97 8.37 -23.78
C ILE A 806 4.70 7.81 -24.41
N LEU A 807 3.59 8.54 -24.34
CA LEU A 807 2.29 8.15 -24.93
C LEU A 807 2.37 8.04 -26.46
N LEU A 808 2.99 9.01 -27.14
CA LEU A 808 3.21 8.97 -28.58
C LEU A 808 4.05 7.73 -28.97
N PHE A 809 5.15 7.48 -28.25
CA PHE A 809 5.99 6.31 -28.50
C PHE A 809 5.24 4.99 -28.30
N ARG A 810 4.41 4.90 -27.26
CA ARG A 810 3.55 3.74 -27.03
C ARG A 810 2.53 3.56 -28.15
N GLU A 811 1.92 4.66 -28.60
CA GLU A 811 0.87 4.62 -29.60
C GLU A 811 1.35 4.34 -31.01
N GLN A 812 2.45 5.00 -31.42
CA GLN A 812 2.89 5.04 -32.81
C GLN A 812 4.20 4.31 -33.09
N GLY A 813 4.94 3.88 -32.04
CA GLY A 813 6.16 3.12 -32.18
C GLY A 813 5.91 1.66 -32.55
N ILE A 814 6.81 1.06 -33.32
CA ILE A 814 6.79 -0.35 -33.74
C ILE A 814 7.66 -1.18 -32.78
N THR A 815 7.25 -2.39 -32.43
CA THR A 815 8.01 -3.28 -31.52
C THR A 815 9.46 -3.46 -31.99
N GLY A 816 10.42 -3.15 -31.09
CA GLY A 816 11.85 -3.16 -31.39
C GLY A 816 12.41 -1.85 -31.93
N GLU A 817 11.55 -0.92 -32.32
CA GLU A 817 11.92 0.43 -32.78
C GLU A 817 12.33 1.30 -31.58
N ARG A 818 13.42 2.06 -31.73
CA ARG A 818 13.79 3.09 -30.74
C ARG A 818 13.01 4.37 -31.03
N PHE A 819 12.81 5.21 -30.02
CA PHE A 819 12.09 6.47 -30.20
C PHE A 819 12.72 7.36 -31.29
N ALA A 820 14.03 7.36 -31.43
CA ALA A 820 14.73 8.04 -32.55
C ALA A 820 14.26 7.52 -33.93
N ASP A 821 14.08 6.22 -34.08
CA ASP A 821 13.58 5.61 -35.31
C ASP A 821 12.11 5.98 -35.57
N THR A 822 11.29 6.01 -34.49
CA THR A 822 9.87 6.45 -34.53
C THR A 822 9.79 7.92 -35.01
N VAL A 823 10.59 8.81 -34.40
CA VAL A 823 10.63 10.25 -34.78
C VAL A 823 11.08 10.41 -36.22
N ALA A 824 12.10 9.65 -36.65
CA ALA A 824 12.59 9.73 -38.05
C ALA A 824 11.53 9.22 -39.04
N ARG A 825 10.77 8.19 -38.72
CA ARG A 825 9.72 7.62 -39.59
C ARG A 825 8.48 8.51 -39.68
N ILE A 826 8.07 9.14 -38.61
CA ILE A 826 6.90 10.06 -38.61
C ILE A 826 7.26 11.40 -39.19
N GLY A 827 8.49 11.88 -38.96
CA GLY A 827 8.94 13.24 -39.24
C GLY A 827 8.96 14.11 -37.98
N PHE A 828 10.06 14.82 -37.77
CA PHE A 828 10.27 15.61 -36.57
C PHE A 828 9.21 16.70 -36.38
N GLU A 829 8.89 17.43 -37.44
CA GLU A 829 7.91 18.52 -37.41
C GLU A 829 6.53 18.03 -37.00
N GLN A 830 6.09 16.90 -37.52
CA GLN A 830 4.81 16.29 -37.18
C GLN A 830 4.79 15.75 -35.76
N VAL A 831 5.94 15.20 -35.28
CA VAL A 831 6.06 14.78 -33.87
C VAL A 831 6.02 15.99 -32.94
N GLN A 832 6.72 17.08 -33.28
CA GLN A 832 6.70 18.32 -32.52
C GLN A 832 5.29 18.88 -32.40
N GLU A 833 4.53 18.95 -33.48
CA GLU A 833 3.14 19.40 -33.48
C GLU A 833 2.27 18.58 -32.50
N GLN A 834 2.36 17.24 -32.56
CA GLN A 834 1.64 16.35 -31.65
C GLN A 834 2.05 16.52 -30.19
N LEU A 835 3.33 16.75 -29.90
CA LEU A 835 3.81 16.96 -28.54
C LEU A 835 3.39 18.32 -27.97
N LEU A 836 3.25 19.34 -28.80
CA LEU A 836 2.79 20.65 -28.38
C LEU A 836 1.26 20.72 -28.23
N ALA A 837 0.51 19.89 -28.94
CA ALA A 837 -0.94 19.72 -28.75
C ALA A 837 -1.27 18.95 -27.44
N ASN A 838 -2.57 18.96 -27.02
CA ASN A 838 -3.00 18.28 -25.79
C ASN A 838 -3.75 16.95 -26.03
N ASP A 839 -3.91 16.53 -27.26
CA ASP A 839 -4.71 15.37 -27.66
C ASP A 839 -4.18 14.05 -27.06
N LEU A 840 -2.86 13.90 -26.91
CA LEU A 840 -2.25 12.71 -26.32
C LEU A 840 -2.58 12.55 -24.83
N LEU A 841 -2.67 13.66 -24.09
CA LEU A 841 -3.06 13.61 -22.67
C LEU A 841 -4.56 13.37 -22.51
N ALA A 842 -5.39 13.91 -23.40
CA ALA A 842 -6.85 13.73 -23.36
C ALA A 842 -7.26 12.24 -23.50
N ARG A 843 -6.47 11.45 -24.25
CA ARG A 843 -6.70 10.00 -24.45
C ARG A 843 -5.70 9.11 -23.71
N LYS A 844 -5.09 9.60 -22.62
CA LYS A 844 -4.07 8.90 -21.85
C LYS A 844 -4.53 7.52 -21.39
N GLU A 845 -5.70 7.43 -20.73
CA GLU A 845 -6.23 6.19 -20.18
C GLU A 845 -6.48 5.14 -21.27
N GLU A 846 -7.09 5.55 -22.38
CA GLU A 846 -7.29 4.69 -23.54
C GLU A 846 -5.94 4.18 -24.08
N ASN A 847 -4.96 5.04 -24.20
CA ASN A 847 -3.62 4.68 -24.69
C ASN A 847 -2.91 3.68 -23.77
N ILE A 848 -2.94 3.89 -22.46
CA ILE A 848 -2.25 3.05 -21.48
C ILE A 848 -2.89 1.65 -21.40
N HIS A 849 -4.21 1.56 -21.47
CA HIS A 849 -4.96 0.30 -21.34
C HIS A 849 -5.16 -0.43 -22.67
N ALA A 850 -4.93 0.21 -23.81
CA ALA A 850 -5.07 -0.42 -25.12
C ALA A 850 -4.18 -1.67 -25.25
N GLN A 851 -4.78 -2.81 -25.59
CA GLN A 851 -4.05 -4.00 -26.04
C GLN A 851 -3.45 -3.73 -27.43
N LYS A 852 -2.24 -3.20 -27.49
CA LYS A 852 -1.57 -2.94 -28.76
C LYS A 852 -0.69 -4.11 -29.13
N HIS A 853 -1.04 -4.81 -30.21
CA HIS A 853 -0.16 -5.72 -30.92
C HIS A 853 0.83 -4.86 -31.73
N LEU A 854 1.98 -4.64 -31.14
CA LEU A 854 3.08 -4.00 -31.83
C LEU A 854 3.69 -5.04 -32.77
N VAL A 855 3.41 -4.91 -34.07
CA VAL A 855 3.89 -5.83 -35.11
C VAL A 855 5.27 -5.43 -35.57
N GLY A 856 6.22 -6.39 -35.60
CA GLY A 856 7.55 -6.24 -36.17
C GLY A 856 8.68 -6.00 -35.14
N GLY A 857 9.87 -6.52 -35.42
CA GLY A 857 11.11 -6.29 -34.68
C GLY A 857 11.47 -7.35 -33.64
N ALA A 858 12.81 -7.58 -33.49
CA ALA A 858 13.35 -8.50 -32.51
C ALA A 858 13.17 -7.99 -31.08
N THR A 859 12.69 -8.82 -30.18
CA THR A 859 12.64 -8.59 -28.74
C THR A 859 14.05 -8.46 -28.17
N CYS A 860 14.35 -7.37 -27.45
CA CYS A 860 15.56 -7.24 -26.63
C CYS A 860 15.38 -7.95 -25.29
#